data_6fe343151ab3193b1b28a517699799b3
#
_entry.id   6fe343151ab3193b1b28a517699799b3
#
_cell.length_a   1.000
_cell.length_b   1.000
_cell.length_c   1.000
_cell.angle_alpha   90.00
_cell.angle_beta   90.00
_cell.angle_gamma   90.00
#
_symmetry.space_group_name_H-M   'P 1'
#
loop_
_entity.id
_entity.type
_entity.pdbx_description
1 polymer ?
#
loop_
_entity_poly.entity_id
_entity_poly.type
_entity_poly.pdbx_seq_one_letter_code
_entity_poly.pdbx_strand_id
1 'polypeptide(L)'
;MNAVVKRTPAEWKSFFESEEFVENFTYEGDDLGVSVKKDEQLVTEWKLWAPTAMEVSLELFSRGSSREHGDRKIASLAMTRGEKGVWSCAVQGARYGTYYTYHILHSDGVFDTVDPYGVASGIDSERSMVVNLAETDPVGWEQDKRPEIRPEDRCVYELHVKDFSSDPNSGVSDKHRGKFLAFTEEGTTLNGDGIHATGLDYLKSLGISHVHLLPVFDFGSVPEDDAEAFNWGYDPVQYNVPEGSYATDPFHGEVRIREMKEMVQALHKAGIGVIMDVVYNHTYNLDSPLQKTVPYYYYREWEDGTISNGSDCGNETASEREMFRRFMVHSVCYWAKEYHIDGFRFDLMALHDTETMNAIRTALNRMPRGEEILVYGEPWKAAASAMQEGYFPSDKQNIGKLMDGISMFCDDTRDSIKGSVFIAAEGGYVNGKERLSAGILSATDGWLDGKGAYEPRNASQLIPYVSAHDNYTLWDKLKLSDPKRKEDAEPDFDKMDERTLSMNRLAAGIVMTCKGMPFFQAGEEFARTKHGEGNSFKSSWQLNKIDWTRALEQEELVDYYRGLLALRRKFQAYGTCEPDCKKTFFRENQIAGYELEYPDGCAVCVFYNPWEKEALQKLPEGNWKLLCDGKRCAEDGAEMKESMMLPAKSMVLLARE
;
A
#
# COMPACT_ATOMS: atom_id res chain seq x y z
N MET A 1 26.86 -15.81 37.78
CA MET A 1 26.17 -14.49 37.75
C MET A 1 27.08 -13.54 36.98
N ASN A 2 26.86 -13.36 35.70
CA ASN A 2 27.56 -12.32 34.95
C ASN A 2 27.01 -10.98 35.44
N ALA A 3 27.91 -10.06 35.82
CA ALA A 3 27.52 -8.74 36.26
C ALA A 3 26.63 -8.09 35.19
N VAL A 4 25.51 -7.51 35.62
CA VAL A 4 24.60 -6.75 34.75
C VAL A 4 25.40 -5.60 34.16
N VAL A 5 25.76 -5.70 32.89
CA VAL A 5 26.48 -4.65 32.18
C VAL A 5 25.44 -3.61 31.75
N LYS A 6 25.37 -2.50 32.51
CA LYS A 6 24.62 -1.33 32.05
C LYS A 6 25.40 -0.69 30.89
N ARG A 7 24.78 -0.59 29.74
CA ARG A 7 25.33 0.09 28.56
C ARG A 7 24.59 1.39 28.33
N THR A 8 25.31 2.39 27.86
CA THR A 8 24.70 3.59 27.26
C THR A 8 24.05 3.23 25.92
N PRO A 9 23.14 4.04 25.36
CA PRO A 9 22.59 3.80 24.03
C PRO A 9 23.67 3.58 22.95
N ALA A 10 24.72 4.42 22.93
CA ALA A 10 25.83 4.27 21.99
C ALA A 10 26.61 2.94 22.16
N GLU A 11 26.76 2.46 23.41
CA GLU A 11 27.38 1.16 23.68
C GLU A 11 26.45 0.00 23.26
N TRP A 12 25.12 0.18 23.36
CA TRP A 12 24.15 -0.79 22.83
C TRP A 12 24.23 -0.86 21.30
N LYS A 13 24.26 0.28 20.59
CA LYS A 13 24.45 0.34 19.14
C LYS A 13 25.69 -0.45 18.72
N SER A 14 26.86 -0.12 19.29
CA SER A 14 28.12 -0.81 18.97
C SER A 14 28.08 -2.31 19.25
N PHE A 15 27.40 -2.73 20.32
CA PHE A 15 27.24 -4.13 20.66
C PHE A 15 26.37 -4.87 19.65
N PHE A 16 25.23 -4.31 19.26
CA PHE A 16 24.30 -4.92 18.31
C PHE A 16 24.83 -4.98 16.87
N GLU A 17 25.73 -4.06 16.51
CA GLU A 17 26.39 -4.02 15.20
C GLU A 17 27.67 -4.89 15.16
N SER A 18 28.09 -5.49 16.28
CA SER A 18 29.28 -6.33 16.34
C SER A 18 29.06 -7.72 15.71
N GLU A 19 30.08 -8.25 15.03
CA GLU A 19 30.09 -9.63 14.53
C GLU A 19 29.82 -10.64 15.67
N GLU A 20 30.37 -10.38 16.86
CA GLU A 20 30.17 -11.23 18.05
C GLU A 20 28.67 -11.33 18.41
N PHE A 21 27.91 -10.23 18.37
CA PHE A 21 26.50 -10.28 18.65
C PHE A 21 25.73 -11.05 17.57
N VAL A 22 26.01 -10.76 16.31
CA VAL A 22 25.36 -11.43 15.16
C VAL A 22 25.62 -12.95 15.23
N GLU A 23 26.87 -13.37 15.40
CA GLU A 23 27.21 -14.78 15.49
C GLU A 23 26.57 -15.51 16.69
N ASN A 24 26.50 -14.85 17.85
CA ASN A 24 26.00 -15.48 19.07
C ASN A 24 24.48 -15.44 19.20
N PHE A 25 23.79 -14.46 18.63
CA PHE A 25 22.37 -14.22 18.91
C PHE A 25 21.45 -14.25 17.69
N THR A 26 21.95 -14.38 16.46
CA THR A 26 21.06 -14.63 15.32
C THR A 26 20.39 -15.99 15.47
N TYR A 27 19.07 -15.99 15.55
CA TYR A 27 18.24 -17.18 15.58
C TYR A 27 17.72 -17.51 14.19
N GLU A 28 18.04 -18.68 13.69
CA GLU A 28 17.70 -19.11 12.33
C GLU A 28 16.37 -19.87 12.24
N GLY A 29 15.75 -20.22 13.39
CA GLY A 29 14.46 -20.89 13.43
C GLY A 29 13.33 -20.00 12.93
N ASP A 30 12.25 -20.63 12.51
CA ASP A 30 11.00 -20.01 12.00
C ASP A 30 9.82 -20.19 12.98
N ASP A 31 10.10 -20.50 14.24
CA ASP A 31 9.12 -20.91 15.25
C ASP A 31 9.07 -19.95 16.46
N LEU A 32 9.45 -18.68 16.29
CA LEU A 32 9.19 -17.63 17.30
C LEU A 32 7.69 -17.31 17.36
N GLY A 33 7.24 -16.89 18.55
CA GLY A 33 5.83 -16.69 18.85
C GLY A 33 5.23 -17.92 19.53
N VAL A 34 3.93 -18.13 19.36
CA VAL A 34 3.19 -19.26 19.95
C VAL A 34 2.85 -20.32 18.90
N SER A 35 3.07 -21.58 19.23
CA SER A 35 2.67 -22.72 18.40
C SER A 35 1.99 -23.82 19.20
N VAL A 36 1.04 -24.53 18.58
CA VAL A 36 0.42 -25.73 19.16
C VAL A 36 0.92 -26.94 18.36
N LYS A 37 1.74 -27.76 19.02
CA LYS A 37 2.37 -28.95 18.43
C LYS A 37 1.62 -30.21 18.86
N LYS A 38 1.54 -31.16 17.95
CA LYS A 38 0.93 -32.48 18.20
C LYS A 38 2.00 -33.56 17.97
N ASP A 39 2.64 -33.93 19.07
CA ASP A 39 3.46 -35.15 19.10
C ASP A 39 2.66 -36.29 19.72
N GLU A 40 3.09 -36.91 20.82
CA GLU A 40 2.29 -37.90 21.57
C GLU A 40 1.07 -37.25 22.26
N GLN A 41 1.21 -35.97 22.65
CA GLN A 41 0.16 -35.14 23.25
C GLN A 41 0.22 -33.73 22.66
N LEU A 42 -0.93 -33.00 22.71
CA LEU A 42 -0.95 -31.60 22.34
C LEU A 42 -0.15 -30.78 23.36
N VAL A 43 0.73 -29.91 22.86
CA VAL A 43 1.54 -28.99 23.67
C VAL A 43 1.49 -27.62 23.04
N THR A 44 1.19 -26.59 23.82
CA THR A 44 1.33 -25.19 23.42
C THR A 44 2.71 -24.70 23.86
N GLU A 45 3.52 -24.24 22.94
CA GLU A 45 4.86 -23.72 23.18
C GLU A 45 4.93 -22.24 22.80
N TRP A 46 5.55 -21.44 23.66
CA TRP A 46 5.87 -20.03 23.42
C TRP A 46 7.38 -19.87 23.31
N LYS A 47 7.81 -19.12 22.30
CA LYS A 47 9.22 -18.78 22.07
C LYS A 47 9.39 -17.29 21.82
N LEU A 48 10.24 -16.66 22.63
CA LEU A 48 10.55 -15.24 22.56
C LEU A 48 12.05 -15.04 22.35
N TRP A 49 12.43 -14.30 21.33
CA TRP A 49 13.81 -13.86 21.16
C TRP A 49 14.06 -12.59 21.98
N ALA A 50 14.77 -12.72 23.09
CA ALA A 50 15.10 -11.63 24.00
C ALA A 50 16.52 -11.83 24.58
N PRO A 51 17.58 -11.69 23.75
CA PRO A 51 18.96 -12.05 24.12
C PRO A 51 19.51 -11.22 25.28
N THR A 52 19.01 -10.02 25.50
CA THR A 52 19.45 -9.10 26.56
C THR A 52 18.62 -9.22 27.84
N ALA A 53 17.53 -10.01 27.83
CA ALA A 53 16.70 -10.21 29.00
C ALA A 53 17.44 -11.04 30.08
N MET A 54 17.20 -10.68 31.33
CA MET A 54 17.73 -11.38 32.51
C MET A 54 16.77 -12.46 32.99
N GLU A 55 15.47 -12.16 32.97
CA GLU A 55 14.39 -13.09 33.30
C GLU A 55 13.19 -12.79 32.38
N VAL A 56 12.46 -13.83 32.02
CA VAL A 56 11.22 -13.74 31.26
C VAL A 56 10.16 -14.63 31.90
N SER A 57 8.97 -14.09 32.10
CA SER A 57 7.79 -14.85 32.51
C SER A 57 6.67 -14.69 31.48
N LEU A 58 5.96 -15.79 31.23
CA LEU A 58 4.74 -15.82 30.44
C LEU A 58 3.54 -15.62 31.36
N GLU A 59 2.75 -14.60 31.10
CA GLU A 59 1.56 -14.24 31.85
C GLU A 59 0.31 -14.67 31.07
N LEU A 60 -0.51 -15.56 31.62
CA LEU A 60 -1.72 -16.09 30.97
C LEU A 60 -2.97 -15.46 31.53
N PHE A 61 -3.93 -15.12 30.67
CA PHE A 61 -5.18 -14.43 31.01
C PHE A 61 -6.39 -15.11 30.38
N SER A 62 -7.56 -14.92 31.04
CA SER A 62 -8.83 -15.48 30.57
C SER A 62 -9.55 -14.61 29.54
N ARG A 63 -9.13 -13.36 29.35
CA ARG A 63 -9.73 -12.38 28.44
C ARG A 63 -8.65 -11.57 27.70
N GLY A 64 -9.05 -10.96 26.57
CA GLY A 64 -8.19 -10.14 25.73
C GLY A 64 -7.92 -8.75 26.30
N SER A 65 -8.81 -8.27 27.17
CA SER A 65 -8.69 -6.97 27.81
C SER A 65 -9.08 -7.02 29.28
N SER A 66 -8.44 -6.15 30.05
CA SER A 66 -8.79 -5.88 31.45
C SER A 66 -10.19 -5.25 31.63
N ARG A 67 -10.75 -4.69 30.55
CA ARG A 67 -12.10 -4.10 30.49
C ARG A 67 -13.23 -5.16 30.44
N GLU A 68 -12.89 -6.41 30.10
CA GLU A 68 -13.88 -7.47 29.94
C GLU A 68 -14.32 -8.08 31.27
N HIS A 69 -15.64 -8.32 31.39
CA HIS A 69 -16.19 -8.98 32.54
C HIS A 69 -15.63 -10.40 32.72
N GLY A 70 -15.15 -10.70 33.92
CA GLY A 70 -14.58 -12.01 34.27
C GLY A 70 -13.10 -12.16 33.90
N ASP A 71 -12.42 -11.05 33.52
CA ASP A 71 -10.99 -11.07 33.35
C ASP A 71 -10.25 -11.49 34.63
N ARG A 72 -9.24 -12.31 34.42
CA ARG A 72 -8.32 -12.74 35.50
C ARG A 72 -7.01 -13.26 34.91
N LYS A 73 -5.94 -13.04 35.64
CA LYS A 73 -4.68 -13.76 35.40
C LYS A 73 -4.87 -15.24 35.76
N ILE A 74 -4.59 -16.13 34.83
CA ILE A 74 -4.72 -17.59 35.00
C ILE A 74 -3.44 -18.18 35.63
N ALA A 75 -2.28 -17.76 35.13
CA ALA A 75 -0.99 -18.24 35.54
C ALA A 75 0.12 -17.23 35.22
N SER A 76 1.24 -17.37 35.93
CA SER A 76 2.53 -16.77 35.65
C SER A 76 3.56 -17.90 35.59
N LEU A 77 4.23 -18.05 34.47
CA LEU A 77 5.12 -19.18 34.17
C LEU A 77 6.52 -18.67 33.81
N ALA A 78 7.53 -19.06 34.58
CA ALA A 78 8.91 -18.72 34.26
C ALA A 78 9.33 -19.39 32.92
N MET A 79 9.93 -18.64 32.04
CA MET A 79 10.48 -19.16 30.80
C MET A 79 11.94 -19.59 30.97
N THR A 80 12.36 -20.54 30.17
CA THR A 80 13.75 -21.06 30.18
C THR A 80 14.52 -20.44 29.03
N ARG A 81 15.70 -19.88 29.35
CA ARG A 81 16.62 -19.35 28.32
C ARG A 81 17.34 -20.50 27.63
N GLY A 82 17.20 -20.54 26.30
CA GLY A 82 17.89 -21.47 25.41
C GLY A 82 19.06 -20.83 24.66
N GLU A 83 19.38 -21.42 23.53
CA GLU A 83 20.44 -20.95 22.63
C GLU A 83 20.01 -19.68 21.90
N LYS A 84 20.98 -18.91 21.38
CA LYS A 84 20.76 -17.70 20.59
C LYS A 84 19.89 -16.62 21.28
N GLY A 85 19.74 -16.69 22.60
CA GLY A 85 18.92 -15.73 23.36
C GLY A 85 17.41 -15.95 23.24
N VAL A 86 16.98 -17.12 22.80
CA VAL A 86 15.56 -17.51 22.76
C VAL A 86 15.11 -18.01 24.12
N TRP A 87 13.99 -17.51 24.60
CA TRP A 87 13.30 -17.99 25.81
C TRP A 87 12.12 -18.84 25.41
N SER A 88 11.88 -19.94 26.12
CA SER A 88 10.77 -20.85 25.82
C SER A 88 10.02 -21.30 27.06
N CYS A 89 8.73 -21.55 26.88
CA CYS A 89 7.85 -22.18 27.87
C CYS A 89 6.87 -23.09 27.14
N ALA A 90 6.63 -24.28 27.66
CA ALA A 90 5.69 -25.25 27.10
C ALA A 90 4.65 -25.67 28.13
N VAL A 91 3.38 -25.72 27.72
CA VAL A 91 2.24 -26.12 28.55
C VAL A 91 1.47 -27.22 27.86
N GLN A 92 1.15 -28.28 28.60
CA GLN A 92 0.37 -29.41 28.08
C GLN A 92 -1.04 -29.00 27.67
N GLY A 93 -1.49 -29.48 26.52
CA GLY A 93 -2.78 -29.21 25.88
C GLY A 93 -2.75 -28.05 24.91
N ALA A 94 -3.74 -27.99 24.02
CA ALA A 94 -4.01 -26.83 23.19
C ALA A 94 -4.62 -25.72 24.07
N ARG A 95 -4.00 -24.55 24.03
CA ARG A 95 -4.44 -23.38 24.82
C ARG A 95 -5.18 -22.35 23.98
N TYR A 96 -5.86 -22.78 22.94
CA TYR A 96 -6.67 -21.89 22.10
C TYR A 96 -7.66 -21.07 22.93
N GLY A 97 -7.81 -19.80 22.60
CA GLY A 97 -8.64 -18.84 23.33
C GLY A 97 -8.00 -18.30 24.62
N THR A 98 -6.75 -18.69 24.94
CA THR A 98 -6.01 -18.10 26.07
C THR A 98 -5.27 -16.86 25.60
N TYR A 99 -5.33 -15.79 26.37
CA TYR A 99 -4.59 -14.55 26.10
C TYR A 99 -3.32 -14.52 26.94
N TYR A 100 -2.29 -13.80 26.46
CA TYR A 100 -1.00 -13.76 27.13
C TYR A 100 -0.22 -12.48 26.87
N THR A 101 0.71 -12.19 27.80
CA THR A 101 1.78 -11.20 27.67
C THR A 101 3.08 -11.79 28.17
N TYR A 102 4.20 -11.14 27.84
CA TYR A 102 5.48 -11.41 28.45
C TYR A 102 5.83 -10.35 29.50
N HIS A 103 6.33 -10.79 30.64
CA HIS A 103 6.90 -9.95 31.69
C HIS A 103 8.42 -10.14 31.66
N ILE A 104 9.15 -9.09 31.29
CA ILE A 104 10.57 -9.17 30.96
C ILE A 104 11.38 -8.28 31.88
N LEU A 105 12.39 -8.85 32.56
CA LEU A 105 13.36 -8.12 33.33
C LEU A 105 14.61 -7.85 32.50
N HIS A 106 14.93 -6.59 32.28
CA HIS A 106 16.18 -6.10 31.69
C HIS A 106 17.02 -5.35 32.71
N SER A 107 18.25 -4.97 32.33
CA SER A 107 19.17 -4.20 33.18
C SER A 107 18.67 -2.80 33.58
N ASP A 108 17.78 -2.23 32.78
CA ASP A 108 17.25 -0.89 32.87
C ASP A 108 15.78 -0.82 33.32
N GLY A 109 15.13 -1.98 33.48
CA GLY A 109 13.75 -2.01 33.98
C GLY A 109 13.01 -3.30 33.76
N VAL A 110 11.73 -3.28 34.11
CA VAL A 110 10.78 -4.37 33.91
C VAL A 110 9.75 -3.90 32.91
N PHE A 111 9.42 -4.74 31.93
CA PHE A 111 8.50 -4.43 30.84
C PHE A 111 7.44 -5.52 30.69
N ASP A 112 6.18 -5.11 30.58
CA ASP A 112 5.08 -5.98 30.13
C ASP A 112 4.81 -5.70 28.65
N THR A 113 4.72 -6.76 27.85
CA THR A 113 4.54 -6.61 26.40
C THR A 113 3.74 -7.75 25.79
N VAL A 114 3.04 -7.46 24.71
CA VAL A 114 2.50 -8.47 23.79
C VAL A 114 3.63 -9.12 22.99
N ASP A 115 3.33 -10.22 22.35
CA ASP A 115 4.27 -10.98 21.53
C ASP A 115 4.53 -10.24 20.19
N PRO A 116 5.78 -9.85 19.87
CA PRO A 116 6.09 -9.27 18.56
C PRO A 116 5.74 -10.19 17.39
N TYR A 117 5.74 -11.51 17.59
CA TYR A 117 5.35 -12.51 16.58
C TYR A 117 3.90 -12.96 16.75
N GLY A 118 3.11 -12.32 17.61
CA GLY A 118 1.70 -12.61 17.80
C GLY A 118 0.89 -12.41 16.53
N VAL A 119 -0.03 -13.35 16.23
CA VAL A 119 -0.88 -13.33 15.02
C VAL A 119 -2.35 -13.05 15.35
N ALA A 120 -2.66 -12.94 16.62
CA ALA A 120 -3.99 -12.61 17.14
C ALA A 120 -3.86 -11.83 18.45
N SER A 121 -4.79 -10.92 18.69
CA SER A 121 -4.83 -10.12 19.93
C SER A 121 -6.28 -9.84 20.37
N GLY A 122 -6.43 -9.48 21.64
CA GLY A 122 -7.62 -8.79 22.11
C GLY A 122 -7.67 -7.34 21.65
N ILE A 123 -8.72 -6.64 22.08
CA ILE A 123 -8.94 -5.24 21.72
C ILE A 123 -7.74 -4.35 22.10
N ASP A 124 -7.46 -3.35 21.26
CA ASP A 124 -6.37 -2.36 21.40
C ASP A 124 -5.01 -3.02 21.68
N SER A 125 -4.81 -4.23 21.21
CA SER A 125 -3.57 -5.00 21.42
C SER A 125 -3.12 -5.12 22.88
N GLU A 126 -4.05 -5.13 23.84
CA GLU A 126 -3.67 -5.30 25.25
C GLU A 126 -2.98 -6.64 25.54
N ARG A 127 -3.37 -7.70 24.83
CA ARG A 127 -2.83 -9.05 25.01
C ARG A 127 -2.83 -9.83 23.72
N SER A 128 -1.76 -10.56 23.45
CA SER A 128 -1.72 -11.56 22.37
C SER A 128 -2.64 -12.74 22.69
N MET A 129 -3.09 -13.47 21.67
CA MET A 129 -4.02 -14.60 21.81
C MET A 129 -3.44 -15.86 21.20
N VAL A 130 -3.63 -17.01 21.84
CA VAL A 130 -3.38 -18.32 21.24
C VAL A 130 -4.58 -18.68 20.37
N VAL A 131 -4.41 -18.65 19.06
CA VAL A 131 -5.48 -18.88 18.08
C VAL A 131 -5.24 -20.15 17.27
N ASN A 132 -6.32 -20.82 16.89
CA ASN A 132 -6.28 -21.84 15.83
C ASN A 132 -6.65 -21.17 14.51
N LEU A 133 -5.66 -20.83 13.71
CA LEU A 133 -5.86 -20.13 12.43
C LEU A 133 -6.79 -20.88 11.49
N ALA A 134 -6.74 -22.23 11.46
CA ALA A 134 -7.63 -23.03 10.62
C ALA A 134 -9.12 -22.93 11.02
N GLU A 135 -9.43 -22.57 12.26
CA GLU A 135 -10.83 -22.32 12.70
C GLU A 135 -11.33 -20.92 12.30
N THR A 136 -10.45 -20.07 11.81
CA THR A 136 -10.79 -18.74 11.29
C THR A 136 -11.02 -18.73 9.78
N ASP A 137 -10.77 -19.84 9.09
CA ASP A 137 -10.96 -19.95 7.66
C ASP A 137 -12.43 -19.85 7.28
N PRO A 138 -12.82 -18.98 6.35
CA PRO A 138 -14.18 -18.94 5.83
C PRO A 138 -14.48 -20.18 4.99
N VAL A 139 -15.76 -20.43 4.76
CA VAL A 139 -16.19 -21.56 3.94
C VAL A 139 -15.58 -21.48 2.54
N GLY A 140 -14.88 -22.53 2.15
CA GLY A 140 -14.21 -22.61 0.84
C GLY A 140 -12.84 -21.92 0.78
N TRP A 141 -12.24 -21.55 1.91
CA TRP A 141 -10.93 -20.93 1.96
C TRP A 141 -9.82 -21.78 1.34
N GLU A 142 -9.84 -23.11 1.53
CA GLU A 142 -8.89 -24.03 0.90
C GLU A 142 -8.93 -24.01 -0.63
N GLN A 143 -10.07 -23.61 -1.23
CA GLN A 143 -10.24 -23.46 -2.68
C GLN A 143 -9.96 -22.04 -3.15
N ASP A 144 -9.81 -21.09 -2.25
CA ASP A 144 -9.47 -19.71 -2.60
C ASP A 144 -8.10 -19.65 -3.27
N LYS A 145 -8.02 -18.88 -4.33
CA LYS A 145 -6.79 -18.71 -5.11
C LYS A 145 -6.66 -17.25 -5.54
N ARG A 146 -5.45 -16.78 -5.47
CA ARG A 146 -5.11 -15.47 -6.05
C ARG A 146 -5.56 -15.43 -7.52
N PRO A 147 -6.22 -14.34 -7.97
CA PRO A 147 -6.66 -14.18 -9.36
C PRO A 147 -5.49 -14.35 -10.35
N GLU A 148 -5.79 -14.87 -11.53
CA GLU A 148 -4.82 -14.94 -12.63
C GLU A 148 -4.86 -13.61 -13.40
N ILE A 149 -3.95 -12.69 -13.06
CA ILE A 149 -3.87 -11.35 -13.63
C ILE A 149 -2.59 -11.25 -14.46
N ARG A 150 -2.74 -11.10 -15.77
CA ARG A 150 -1.59 -10.92 -16.65
C ARG A 150 -0.86 -9.60 -16.34
N PRO A 151 0.46 -9.52 -16.49
CA PRO A 151 1.21 -8.29 -16.23
C PRO A 151 0.67 -7.06 -16.96
N GLU A 152 0.20 -7.22 -18.21
CA GLU A 152 -0.38 -6.15 -19.02
C GLU A 152 -1.76 -5.68 -18.53
N ASP A 153 -2.48 -6.50 -17.75
CA ASP A 153 -3.80 -6.15 -17.22
C ASP A 153 -3.72 -5.46 -15.84
N ARG A 154 -2.51 -5.37 -15.27
CA ARG A 154 -2.31 -4.79 -13.93
C ARG A 154 -2.64 -3.30 -13.90
N CYS A 155 -3.51 -2.94 -12.97
CA CYS A 155 -3.86 -1.57 -12.59
C CYS A 155 -4.29 -1.57 -11.12
N VAL A 156 -3.71 -0.70 -10.33
CA VAL A 156 -3.92 -0.64 -8.87
C VAL A 156 -4.85 0.52 -8.52
N TYR A 157 -5.84 0.22 -7.69
CA TYR A 157 -6.80 1.16 -7.13
C TYR A 157 -6.61 1.25 -5.62
N GLU A 158 -6.13 2.39 -5.15
CA GLU A 158 -5.86 2.62 -3.73
C GLU A 158 -7.13 2.99 -2.99
N LEU A 159 -7.41 2.30 -1.89
CA LEU A 159 -8.55 2.65 -1.04
C LEU A 159 -8.31 2.33 0.44
N HIS A 160 -9.09 2.96 1.31
CA HIS A 160 -9.10 2.75 2.73
C HIS A 160 -10.38 2.00 3.14
N VAL A 161 -10.26 1.00 4.01
CA VAL A 161 -11.38 0.12 4.39
C VAL A 161 -12.59 0.91 4.89
N LYS A 162 -12.35 1.88 5.80
CA LYS A 162 -13.43 2.68 6.36
C LYS A 162 -14.00 3.67 5.34
N ASP A 163 -13.16 4.35 4.55
CA ASP A 163 -13.62 5.31 3.53
C ASP A 163 -14.60 4.69 2.54
N PHE A 164 -14.32 3.44 2.14
CA PHE A 164 -15.02 2.74 1.06
C PHE A 164 -16.53 2.61 1.29
N SER A 165 -16.94 2.36 2.53
CA SER A 165 -18.33 2.05 2.84
C SER A 165 -18.99 2.93 3.91
N SER A 166 -18.24 3.88 4.51
CA SER A 166 -18.76 4.72 5.60
C SER A 166 -19.87 5.68 5.19
N ASP A 167 -20.00 6.00 3.88
CA ASP A 167 -21.14 6.77 3.40
C ASP A 167 -22.46 6.03 3.67
N PRO A 168 -23.42 6.62 4.41
CA PRO A 168 -24.75 6.04 4.58
C PRO A 168 -25.45 5.71 3.26
N ASN A 169 -25.11 6.45 2.19
CA ASN A 169 -25.67 6.25 0.85
C ASN A 169 -25.04 5.05 0.11
N SER A 170 -24.00 4.41 0.67
CA SER A 170 -23.31 3.29 0.02
C SER A 170 -24.18 2.06 -0.23
N GLY A 171 -25.32 1.94 0.44
CA GLY A 171 -26.16 0.75 0.40
C GLY A 171 -25.62 -0.42 1.24
N VAL A 172 -24.44 -0.29 1.81
CA VAL A 172 -23.87 -1.28 2.74
C VAL A 172 -24.62 -1.25 4.07
N SER A 173 -24.87 -2.43 4.64
CA SER A 173 -25.60 -2.56 5.90
C SER A 173 -24.87 -1.86 7.05
N ASP A 174 -25.62 -1.29 8.00
CA ASP A 174 -25.08 -0.49 9.12
C ASP A 174 -24.03 -1.25 9.93
N LYS A 175 -24.18 -2.56 10.10
CA LYS A 175 -23.26 -3.39 10.87
C LYS A 175 -21.93 -3.66 10.18
N HIS A 176 -21.87 -3.55 8.83
CA HIS A 176 -20.67 -3.79 8.04
C HIS A 176 -20.02 -2.50 7.51
N ARG A 177 -20.72 -1.37 7.65
CA ARG A 177 -20.23 -0.08 7.17
C ARG A 177 -18.90 0.29 7.85
N GLY A 178 -17.87 0.61 7.07
CA GLY A 178 -16.51 0.88 7.55
C GLY A 178 -15.72 -0.35 8.01
N LYS A 179 -16.18 -1.56 7.73
CA LYS A 179 -15.61 -2.84 8.19
C LYS A 179 -15.13 -3.72 7.03
N PHE A 180 -14.32 -4.75 7.33
CA PHE A 180 -13.91 -5.76 6.35
C PHE A 180 -15.10 -6.38 5.62
N LEU A 181 -16.16 -6.68 6.34
CA LEU A 181 -17.35 -7.33 5.78
C LEU A 181 -18.14 -6.47 4.78
N ALA A 182 -17.88 -5.16 4.69
CA ALA A 182 -18.46 -4.32 3.65
C ALA A 182 -18.10 -4.80 2.24
N PHE A 183 -16.92 -5.41 2.07
CA PHE A 183 -16.46 -5.96 0.80
C PHE A 183 -17.11 -7.29 0.43
N THR A 184 -17.85 -7.91 1.34
CA THR A 184 -18.56 -9.17 1.10
C THR A 184 -20.01 -8.97 0.68
N GLU A 185 -20.55 -7.75 0.80
CA GLU A 185 -21.93 -7.44 0.43
C GLU A 185 -22.04 -7.23 -1.09
N GLU A 186 -22.74 -8.14 -1.77
CA GLU A 186 -23.06 -8.06 -3.20
C GLU A 186 -24.40 -7.35 -3.42
N GLY A 187 -24.58 -6.72 -4.59
CA GLY A 187 -25.81 -6.05 -4.98
C GLY A 187 -26.07 -4.76 -4.24
N THR A 188 -25.05 -4.16 -3.60
CA THR A 188 -25.18 -2.84 -2.98
C THR A 188 -25.36 -1.77 -4.05
N THR A 189 -26.30 -0.83 -3.80
CA THR A 189 -26.62 0.25 -4.73
C THR A 189 -26.81 1.56 -3.97
N LEU A 190 -26.61 2.68 -4.65
CA LEU A 190 -26.75 4.01 -4.09
C LEU A 190 -28.14 4.18 -3.45
N ASN A 191 -28.19 4.42 -2.15
CA ASN A 191 -29.44 4.52 -1.39
C ASN A 191 -30.37 3.30 -1.54
N GLY A 192 -29.87 2.14 -1.95
CA GLY A 192 -30.69 0.95 -2.21
C GLY A 192 -31.62 1.08 -3.42
N ASP A 193 -31.28 1.90 -4.42
CA ASP A 193 -32.10 2.17 -5.61
C ASP A 193 -32.22 0.98 -6.59
N GLY A 194 -31.36 -0.04 -6.43
CA GLY A 194 -31.34 -1.23 -7.27
C GLY A 194 -30.79 -1.03 -8.68
N ILE A 195 -30.16 0.13 -8.96
CA ILE A 195 -29.67 0.50 -10.30
C ILE A 195 -28.18 0.87 -10.27
N HIS A 196 -27.79 1.82 -9.42
CA HIS A 196 -26.45 2.39 -9.42
C HIS A 196 -25.56 1.63 -8.43
N ALA A 197 -24.76 0.72 -8.96
CA ALA A 197 -23.88 -0.13 -8.18
C ALA A 197 -22.88 0.67 -7.33
N THR A 198 -22.71 0.23 -6.10
CA THR A 198 -21.70 0.70 -5.15
C THR A 198 -20.85 -0.48 -4.66
N GLY A 199 -19.93 -0.26 -3.75
CA GLY A 199 -19.21 -1.34 -3.09
C GLY A 199 -18.48 -2.27 -4.06
N LEU A 200 -18.55 -3.57 -3.79
CA LEU A 200 -17.84 -4.60 -4.56
C LEU A 200 -18.24 -4.61 -6.03
N ASP A 201 -19.52 -4.44 -6.35
CA ASP A 201 -20.01 -4.48 -7.74
C ASP A 201 -19.56 -3.25 -8.53
N TYR A 202 -19.37 -2.10 -7.89
CA TYR A 202 -18.73 -0.95 -8.52
C TYR A 202 -17.27 -1.28 -8.89
N LEU A 203 -16.47 -1.84 -7.98
CA LEU A 203 -15.08 -2.23 -8.25
C LEU A 203 -14.99 -3.22 -9.44
N LYS A 204 -15.87 -4.23 -9.49
CA LYS A 204 -15.98 -5.14 -10.65
C LYS A 204 -16.21 -4.38 -11.94
N SER A 205 -17.15 -3.42 -11.92
CA SER A 205 -17.54 -2.65 -13.11
C SER A 205 -16.46 -1.69 -13.59
N LEU A 206 -15.63 -1.19 -12.67
CA LEU A 206 -14.54 -0.27 -12.99
C LEU A 206 -13.44 -0.93 -13.82
N GLY A 207 -13.22 -2.23 -13.62
CA GLY A 207 -12.26 -3.00 -14.40
C GLY A 207 -10.81 -2.86 -13.92
N ILE A 208 -10.60 -2.54 -12.65
CA ILE A 208 -9.29 -2.59 -11.99
C ILE A 208 -8.84 -4.05 -11.80
N SER A 209 -7.55 -4.26 -11.60
CA SER A 209 -7.02 -5.60 -11.35
C SER A 209 -6.73 -5.85 -9.87
N HIS A 210 -6.33 -4.83 -9.14
CA HIS A 210 -5.99 -4.94 -7.73
C HIS A 210 -6.55 -3.76 -6.94
N VAL A 211 -6.97 -4.04 -5.70
CA VAL A 211 -7.12 -3.02 -4.68
C VAL A 211 -5.86 -2.97 -3.82
N HIS A 212 -5.36 -1.77 -3.57
CA HIS A 212 -4.34 -1.50 -2.58
C HIS A 212 -5.03 -0.91 -1.35
N LEU A 213 -5.07 -1.66 -0.27
CA LEU A 213 -5.67 -1.25 1.00
C LEU A 213 -4.64 -0.48 1.82
N LEU A 214 -4.98 0.75 2.25
CA LEU A 214 -4.23 1.43 3.30
C LEU A 214 -4.11 0.51 4.52
N PRO A 215 -3.20 0.76 5.47
CA PRO A 215 -2.83 -0.23 6.49
C PRO A 215 -4.02 -0.95 7.12
N VAL A 216 -3.97 -2.28 7.11
CA VAL A 216 -5.02 -3.17 7.64
C VAL A 216 -4.50 -4.08 8.75
N PHE A 217 -3.24 -3.95 9.15
CA PHE A 217 -2.75 -4.54 10.38
C PHE A 217 -2.91 -3.54 11.54
N ASP A 218 -2.82 -4.03 12.74
CA ASP A 218 -3.10 -3.35 14.01
C ASP A 218 -2.29 -2.06 14.20
N PHE A 219 -2.97 -0.95 14.44
CA PHE A 219 -2.39 0.37 14.63
C PHE A 219 -2.97 1.09 15.86
N GLY A 220 -2.21 2.03 16.45
CA GLY A 220 -2.42 2.50 17.81
C GLY A 220 -3.27 3.74 17.99
N SER A 221 -3.59 4.47 16.94
CA SER A 221 -4.22 5.81 17.06
C SER A 221 -5.75 5.80 17.11
N VAL A 222 -6.38 4.64 16.91
CA VAL A 222 -7.84 4.47 16.94
C VAL A 222 -8.22 3.49 18.04
N PRO A 223 -9.06 3.88 19.02
CA PRO A 223 -9.70 2.89 19.90
C PRO A 223 -10.59 1.98 19.06
N GLU A 224 -10.36 0.68 19.12
CA GLU A 224 -10.99 -0.28 18.20
C GLU A 224 -12.51 -0.42 18.39
N ASP A 225 -13.06 -0.02 19.55
CA ASP A 225 -14.49 0.02 19.86
C ASP A 225 -15.14 1.38 19.62
N ASP A 226 -14.42 2.37 19.09
CA ASP A 226 -14.97 3.69 18.73
C ASP A 226 -15.28 3.75 17.23
N ALA A 227 -16.56 3.65 16.88
CA ALA A 227 -17.01 3.71 15.48
C ALA A 227 -16.78 5.07 14.82
N GLU A 228 -16.63 6.17 15.59
CA GLU A 228 -16.41 7.51 15.05
C GLU A 228 -14.91 7.82 14.85
N ALA A 229 -14.03 7.10 15.54
CA ALA A 229 -12.59 7.31 15.42
C ALA A 229 -12.09 6.99 14.00
N PHE A 230 -11.11 7.74 13.54
CA PHE A 230 -10.55 7.61 12.19
C PHE A 230 -9.05 7.90 12.19
N ASN A 231 -8.32 7.05 11.50
CA ASN A 231 -6.94 7.28 11.08
C ASN A 231 -6.66 6.47 9.83
N TRP A 232 -5.66 6.85 9.02
CA TRP A 232 -5.21 6.04 7.88
C TRP A 232 -4.52 4.74 8.30
N GLY A 233 -3.97 4.68 9.52
CA GLY A 233 -3.35 3.48 10.08
C GLY A 233 -1.82 3.38 9.92
N TYR A 234 -1.12 4.48 9.62
CA TYR A 234 0.35 4.49 9.51
C TYR A 234 1.05 4.65 10.86
N ASP A 235 0.56 3.99 11.89
CA ASP A 235 1.09 4.00 13.25
C ASP A 235 1.04 2.60 13.89
N PRO A 236 1.85 1.65 13.36
CA PRO A 236 1.73 0.23 13.65
C PRO A 236 2.08 -0.13 15.09
N VAL A 237 1.30 -1.05 15.68
CA VAL A 237 1.53 -1.66 16.99
C VAL A 237 1.91 -3.13 16.84
N GLN A 238 1.09 -3.94 16.17
CA GLN A 238 1.38 -5.33 15.87
C GLN A 238 1.32 -5.63 14.37
N TYR A 239 2.44 -6.06 13.81
CA TYR A 239 2.62 -6.24 12.36
C TYR A 239 1.95 -7.49 11.76
N ASN A 240 1.53 -8.46 12.59
CA ASN A 240 0.96 -9.73 12.13
C ASN A 240 -0.49 -9.93 12.57
N VAL A 241 -1.14 -8.91 13.10
CA VAL A 241 -2.51 -8.94 13.58
C VAL A 241 -3.37 -8.02 12.71
N PRO A 242 -4.53 -8.45 12.18
CA PRO A 242 -5.45 -7.55 11.49
C PRO A 242 -6.00 -6.47 12.40
N GLU A 243 -6.27 -5.28 11.85
CA GLU A 243 -6.84 -4.15 12.57
C GLU A 243 -8.24 -4.47 13.14
N GLY A 244 -8.42 -4.24 14.45
CA GLY A 244 -9.65 -4.57 15.15
C GLY A 244 -10.79 -3.59 14.90
N SER A 245 -10.51 -2.31 14.63
CA SER A 245 -11.55 -1.33 14.33
C SER A 245 -12.28 -1.64 13.02
N TYR A 246 -11.70 -2.47 12.14
CA TYR A 246 -12.35 -2.95 10.91
C TYR A 246 -13.12 -4.27 11.11
N ALA A 247 -13.06 -4.88 12.28
CA ALA A 247 -13.86 -6.06 12.61
C ALA A 247 -15.21 -5.67 13.24
N THR A 248 -16.19 -6.58 13.16
CA THR A 248 -17.49 -6.37 13.82
C THR A 248 -17.44 -6.57 15.32
N ASP A 249 -16.45 -7.31 15.81
CA ASP A 249 -16.16 -7.54 17.23
C ASP A 249 -14.65 -7.46 17.48
N PRO A 250 -14.14 -6.34 18.01
CA PRO A 250 -12.71 -6.17 18.27
C PRO A 250 -12.20 -6.90 19.51
N PHE A 251 -13.09 -7.34 20.42
CA PHE A 251 -12.70 -8.03 21.66
C PHE A 251 -12.22 -9.46 21.44
N HIS A 252 -12.72 -10.11 20.39
CA HIS A 252 -12.42 -11.50 20.08
C HIS A 252 -11.46 -11.60 18.88
N GLY A 253 -10.20 -11.91 19.13
CA GLY A 253 -9.13 -11.85 18.13
C GLY A 253 -9.36 -12.71 16.88
N GLU A 254 -10.08 -13.83 17.00
CA GLU A 254 -10.45 -14.69 15.88
C GLU A 254 -11.43 -14.05 14.90
N VAL A 255 -12.22 -13.06 15.35
CA VAL A 255 -13.23 -12.40 14.50
C VAL A 255 -12.54 -11.55 13.43
N ARG A 256 -11.57 -10.69 13.81
CA ARG A 256 -10.83 -9.84 12.87
C ARG A 256 -10.08 -10.66 11.82
N ILE A 257 -9.54 -11.82 12.20
CA ILE A 257 -8.84 -12.73 11.29
C ILE A 257 -9.81 -13.30 10.25
N ARG A 258 -10.95 -13.84 10.71
CA ARG A 258 -11.98 -14.42 9.83
C ARG A 258 -12.53 -13.38 8.86
N GLU A 259 -12.93 -12.21 9.36
CA GLU A 259 -13.54 -11.17 8.54
C GLU A 259 -12.57 -10.60 7.49
N MET A 260 -11.28 -10.46 7.81
CA MET A 260 -10.29 -10.09 6.80
C MET A 260 -10.12 -11.19 5.73
N LYS A 261 -10.10 -12.47 6.10
CA LYS A 261 -10.08 -13.57 5.13
C LYS A 261 -11.35 -13.58 4.25
N GLU A 262 -12.53 -13.30 4.81
CA GLU A 262 -13.78 -13.18 4.07
C GLU A 262 -13.73 -12.03 3.05
N MET A 263 -13.18 -10.87 3.42
CA MET A 263 -12.95 -9.76 2.50
C MET A 263 -12.02 -10.17 1.34
N VAL A 264 -10.87 -10.76 1.63
CA VAL A 264 -9.92 -11.20 0.61
C VAL A 264 -10.58 -12.21 -0.34
N GLN A 265 -11.28 -13.20 0.21
CA GLN A 265 -11.99 -14.19 -0.59
C GLN A 265 -13.07 -13.57 -1.49
N ALA A 266 -13.79 -12.57 -1.01
CA ALA A 266 -14.81 -11.88 -1.81
C ALA A 266 -14.18 -11.11 -2.98
N LEU A 267 -13.07 -10.41 -2.75
CA LEU A 267 -12.30 -9.72 -3.78
C LEU A 267 -11.72 -10.71 -4.81
N HIS A 268 -11.15 -11.83 -4.38
CA HIS A 268 -10.65 -12.88 -5.28
C HIS A 268 -11.76 -13.47 -6.15
N LYS A 269 -12.94 -13.76 -5.58
CA LYS A 269 -14.13 -14.19 -6.35
C LYS A 269 -14.58 -13.17 -7.38
N ALA A 270 -14.33 -11.88 -7.11
CA ALA A 270 -14.57 -10.79 -8.05
C ALA A 270 -13.47 -10.65 -9.12
N GLY A 271 -12.40 -11.45 -9.07
CA GLY A 271 -11.25 -11.37 -9.96
C GLY A 271 -10.28 -10.23 -9.62
N ILE A 272 -10.33 -9.70 -8.40
CA ILE A 272 -9.54 -8.55 -7.93
C ILE A 272 -8.52 -9.04 -6.90
N GLY A 273 -7.22 -8.79 -7.15
CA GLY A 273 -6.15 -9.06 -6.21
C GLY A 273 -6.12 -8.05 -5.08
N VAL A 274 -5.53 -8.43 -3.95
CA VAL A 274 -5.43 -7.59 -2.75
C VAL A 274 -3.97 -7.26 -2.44
N ILE A 275 -3.66 -5.97 -2.40
CA ILE A 275 -2.36 -5.45 -2.01
C ILE A 275 -2.49 -4.84 -0.62
N MET A 276 -1.59 -5.20 0.26
CA MET A 276 -1.53 -4.69 1.62
C MET A 276 -0.47 -3.61 1.75
N ASP A 277 -0.83 -2.46 2.32
CA ASP A 277 0.12 -1.44 2.73
C ASP A 277 0.83 -1.89 4.01
N VAL A 278 2.15 -1.87 4.01
CA VAL A 278 2.96 -2.33 5.14
C VAL A 278 3.93 -1.25 5.62
N VAL A 279 3.90 -1.00 6.93
CA VAL A 279 4.60 0.10 7.59
C VAL A 279 5.66 -0.47 8.53
N TYR A 280 6.73 -1.07 7.97
CA TYR A 280 7.81 -1.63 8.79
C TYR A 280 8.88 -0.58 9.16
N ASN A 281 8.82 0.60 8.57
CA ASN A 281 9.83 1.64 8.71
C ASN A 281 9.85 2.34 10.08
N HIS A 282 8.77 2.24 10.85
CA HIS A 282 8.66 2.78 12.21
C HIS A 282 7.60 2.04 13.04
N THR A 283 7.50 2.31 14.31
CA THR A 283 6.42 1.89 15.23
C THR A 283 5.63 3.08 15.70
N TYR A 284 4.39 2.88 16.12
CA TYR A 284 3.52 3.93 16.65
C TYR A 284 4.25 4.85 17.65
N ASN A 285 5.02 4.24 18.55
CA ASN A 285 5.89 4.97 19.48
C ASN A 285 7.00 4.02 20.00
N LEU A 286 7.90 4.53 20.82
CA LEU A 286 8.97 3.74 21.44
C LEU A 286 8.50 2.85 22.60
N ASP A 287 7.24 2.90 23.01
CA ASP A 287 6.65 1.92 23.94
C ASP A 287 6.14 0.67 23.21
N SER A 288 6.82 0.27 22.17
CA SER A 288 6.45 -0.83 21.27
C SER A 288 6.83 -2.20 21.80
N PRO A 289 6.17 -3.27 21.32
CA PRO A 289 6.56 -4.64 21.64
C PRO A 289 8.01 -4.96 21.28
N LEU A 290 8.51 -4.39 20.19
CA LEU A 290 9.90 -4.55 19.74
C LEU A 290 10.90 -3.97 20.77
N GLN A 291 10.65 -2.73 21.21
CA GLN A 291 11.51 -2.05 22.17
C GLN A 291 11.48 -2.72 23.54
N LYS A 292 10.28 -3.15 24.01
CA LYS A 292 10.11 -3.83 25.29
C LYS A 292 10.77 -5.20 25.31
N THR A 293 10.84 -5.88 24.18
CA THR A 293 11.43 -7.22 24.05
C THR A 293 12.94 -7.18 23.97
N VAL A 294 13.52 -6.30 23.14
CA VAL A 294 14.98 -6.12 23.02
C VAL A 294 15.27 -4.63 22.90
N PRO A 295 15.41 -3.92 24.02
CA PRO A 295 15.67 -2.50 24.03
C PRO A 295 16.84 -2.10 23.13
N TYR A 296 16.65 -1.06 22.32
CA TYR A 296 17.62 -0.48 21.37
C TYR A 296 17.97 -1.34 20.15
N TYR A 297 17.58 -2.60 20.06
CA TYR A 297 17.98 -3.46 18.94
C TYR A 297 17.23 -3.12 17.64
N TYR A 298 15.95 -2.85 17.68
CA TYR A 298 15.13 -2.77 16.48
C TYR A 298 15.13 -1.38 15.83
N TYR A 299 15.74 -0.37 16.48
CA TYR A 299 15.73 1.02 16.01
C TYR A 299 17.13 1.48 15.62
N ARG A 300 17.16 2.40 14.66
CA ARG A 300 18.40 3.12 14.31
C ARG A 300 18.68 4.20 15.31
N GLU A 301 19.96 4.38 15.60
CA GLU A 301 20.47 5.40 16.52
C GLU A 301 21.62 6.15 15.87
N TRP A 302 21.69 7.44 16.13
CA TRP A 302 22.84 8.25 15.82
C TRP A 302 24.04 7.84 16.71
N GLU A 303 25.24 8.35 16.40
CA GLU A 303 26.46 8.03 17.17
C GLU A 303 26.38 8.44 18.65
N ASP A 304 25.59 9.48 18.95
CA ASP A 304 25.34 9.94 20.32
C ASP A 304 24.30 9.11 21.08
N GLY A 305 23.71 8.10 20.43
CA GLY A 305 22.70 7.23 20.99
C GLY A 305 21.27 7.79 20.93
N THR A 306 21.04 8.91 20.25
CA THR A 306 19.68 9.41 20.01
C THR A 306 19.00 8.58 18.91
N ILE A 307 17.71 8.26 19.11
CA ILE A 307 16.92 7.53 18.13
C ILE A 307 16.80 8.35 16.84
N SER A 308 17.07 7.72 15.70
CA SER A 308 16.88 8.30 14.39
C SER A 308 15.40 8.40 14.05
N ASN A 309 15.02 9.44 13.28
CA ASN A 309 13.64 9.74 12.93
C ASN A 309 13.48 9.99 11.42
N GLY A 310 14.01 9.11 10.60
CA GLY A 310 13.90 9.19 9.14
C GLY A 310 12.47 9.11 8.62
N SER A 311 11.55 8.56 9.42
CA SER A 311 10.11 8.49 9.13
C SER A 311 9.34 9.79 9.39
N ASP A 312 9.92 10.72 10.20
CA ASP A 312 9.23 11.88 10.80
C ASP A 312 8.04 11.51 11.72
N CYS A 313 7.97 10.25 12.15
CA CYS A 313 6.97 9.71 13.08
C CYS A 313 7.54 9.45 14.49
N GLY A 314 8.73 9.97 14.80
CA GLY A 314 9.38 9.89 16.12
C GLY A 314 10.40 8.77 16.28
N ASN A 315 10.49 7.82 15.35
CA ASN A 315 11.46 6.73 15.34
C ASN A 315 11.64 6.16 13.93
N GLU A 316 12.64 5.34 13.74
CA GLU A 316 12.77 4.48 12.57
C GLU A 316 13.40 3.14 12.93
N THR A 317 12.98 2.08 12.24
CA THR A 317 13.47 0.73 12.44
C THR A 317 14.74 0.44 11.65
N ALA A 318 15.54 -0.50 12.14
CA ALA A 318 16.83 -0.91 11.54
C ALA A 318 16.66 -2.20 10.71
N SER A 319 16.20 -2.06 9.45
CA SER A 319 15.97 -3.22 8.56
C SER A 319 17.24 -4.00 8.24
N GLU A 320 18.40 -3.37 8.30
CA GLU A 320 19.71 -3.99 8.12
C GLU A 320 20.12 -4.94 9.26
N ARG A 321 19.48 -4.85 10.45
CA ARG A 321 19.74 -5.77 11.55
C ARG A 321 19.08 -7.12 11.31
N GLU A 322 19.85 -8.19 11.37
CA GLU A 322 19.48 -9.52 10.90
C GLU A 322 18.14 -10.03 11.46
N MET A 323 17.89 -9.90 12.77
CA MET A 323 16.65 -10.39 13.35
C MET A 323 15.44 -9.54 12.97
N PHE A 324 15.60 -8.24 12.62
CA PHE A 324 14.50 -7.46 12.09
C PHE A 324 14.26 -7.74 10.60
N ARG A 325 15.31 -7.92 9.81
CA ARG A 325 15.19 -8.42 8.42
C ARG A 325 14.41 -9.74 8.38
N ARG A 326 14.77 -10.69 9.24
CA ARG A 326 14.07 -11.98 9.35
C ARG A 326 12.62 -11.81 9.77
N PHE A 327 12.35 -10.91 10.71
CA PHE A 327 11.00 -10.56 11.12
C PHE A 327 10.16 -10.04 9.94
N MET A 328 10.69 -9.09 9.16
CA MET A 328 10.00 -8.53 7.98
C MET A 328 9.72 -9.62 6.93
N VAL A 329 10.72 -10.46 6.63
CA VAL A 329 10.55 -11.59 5.68
C VAL A 329 9.48 -12.56 6.18
N HIS A 330 9.51 -12.93 7.45
CA HIS A 330 8.51 -13.82 8.06
C HIS A 330 7.11 -13.22 8.00
N SER A 331 6.97 -11.96 8.38
CA SER A 331 5.70 -11.24 8.39
C SER A 331 5.07 -11.16 7.00
N VAL A 332 5.84 -10.75 5.98
CA VAL A 332 5.36 -10.67 4.59
C VAL A 332 4.95 -12.06 4.07
N CYS A 333 5.77 -13.09 4.34
CA CYS A 333 5.42 -14.46 3.96
C CYS A 333 4.19 -15.00 4.70
N TYR A 334 3.99 -14.62 5.97
CA TYR A 334 2.79 -14.96 6.73
C TYR A 334 1.54 -14.38 6.09
N TRP A 335 1.50 -13.08 5.77
CA TRP A 335 0.36 -12.45 5.11
C TRP A 335 0.08 -13.06 3.73
N ALA A 336 1.13 -13.31 2.95
CA ALA A 336 0.97 -13.93 1.62
C ALA A 336 0.43 -15.37 1.69
N LYS A 337 0.78 -16.13 2.73
CA LYS A 337 0.38 -17.53 2.90
C LYS A 337 -0.97 -17.68 3.60
N GLU A 338 -1.17 -16.96 4.71
CA GLU A 338 -2.31 -17.14 5.59
C GLU A 338 -3.56 -16.38 5.08
N TYR A 339 -3.35 -15.21 4.48
CA TYR A 339 -4.43 -14.35 3.95
C TYR A 339 -4.47 -14.29 2.42
N HIS A 340 -3.62 -15.06 1.73
CA HIS A 340 -3.53 -15.09 0.27
C HIS A 340 -3.27 -13.73 -0.38
N ILE A 341 -2.59 -12.82 0.31
CA ILE A 341 -2.30 -11.46 -0.18
C ILE A 341 -1.50 -11.50 -1.48
N ASP A 342 -1.93 -10.68 -2.47
CA ASP A 342 -1.38 -10.63 -3.83
C ASP A 342 -0.27 -9.60 -4.01
N GLY A 343 -0.04 -8.75 -3.05
CA GLY A 343 1.02 -7.75 -3.12
C GLY A 343 1.22 -6.97 -1.85
N PHE A 344 2.37 -6.28 -1.79
CA PHE A 344 2.77 -5.45 -0.65
C PHE A 344 3.29 -4.11 -1.14
N ARG A 345 2.74 -3.02 -0.60
CA ARG A 345 3.28 -1.67 -0.74
C ARG A 345 4.01 -1.30 0.52
N PHE A 346 5.28 -0.95 0.40
CA PHE A 346 6.12 -0.54 1.52
C PHE A 346 6.07 0.97 1.69
N ASP A 347 5.52 1.40 2.81
CA ASP A 347 5.57 2.79 3.25
C ASP A 347 7.01 3.22 3.45
N LEU A 348 7.37 4.44 2.98
CA LEU A 348 8.73 4.98 3.05
C LEU A 348 9.80 3.91 2.76
N MET A 349 9.67 3.17 1.65
CA MET A 349 10.54 2.04 1.30
C MET A 349 12.03 2.40 1.32
N ALA A 350 12.38 3.67 1.09
CA ALA A 350 13.76 4.15 1.17
C ALA A 350 14.35 4.11 2.60
N LEU A 351 13.55 3.87 3.63
CA LEU A 351 14.04 3.57 4.98
C LEU A 351 14.44 2.10 5.15
N HIS A 352 14.09 1.22 4.21
CA HIS A 352 14.57 -0.15 4.18
C HIS A 352 15.79 -0.27 3.27
N ASP A 353 16.75 -1.06 3.71
CA ASP A 353 17.93 -1.34 2.90
C ASP A 353 17.62 -2.28 1.72
N THR A 354 18.42 -2.17 0.66
CA THR A 354 18.19 -2.95 -0.57
C THR A 354 18.35 -4.46 -0.36
N GLU A 355 19.18 -4.89 0.59
CA GLU A 355 19.38 -6.31 0.89
C GLU A 355 18.12 -6.90 1.53
N THR A 356 17.49 -6.18 2.46
CA THR A 356 16.23 -6.58 3.10
C THR A 356 15.10 -6.68 2.07
N MET A 357 14.94 -5.69 1.20
CA MET A 357 13.94 -5.74 0.15
C MET A 357 14.17 -6.91 -0.83
N ASN A 358 15.43 -7.17 -1.18
CA ASN A 358 15.78 -8.32 -2.01
C ASN A 358 15.57 -9.66 -1.29
N ALA A 359 15.80 -9.73 0.02
CA ALA A 359 15.51 -10.92 0.82
C ALA A 359 14.00 -11.23 0.85
N ILE A 360 13.16 -10.22 1.02
CA ILE A 360 11.70 -10.34 0.93
C ILE A 360 11.29 -10.87 -0.45
N ARG A 361 11.76 -10.24 -1.55
CA ARG A 361 11.45 -10.70 -2.90
C ARG A 361 11.89 -12.15 -3.13
N THR A 362 13.08 -12.51 -2.65
CA THR A 362 13.62 -13.87 -2.75
C THR A 362 12.75 -14.89 -2.01
N ALA A 363 12.28 -14.54 -0.80
CA ALA A 363 11.42 -15.41 -0.01
C ALA A 363 10.04 -15.61 -0.69
N LEU A 364 9.43 -14.53 -1.17
CA LEU A 364 8.17 -14.60 -1.91
C LEU A 364 8.30 -15.45 -3.18
N ASN A 365 9.38 -15.32 -3.96
CA ASN A 365 9.62 -16.11 -5.18
C ASN A 365 9.68 -17.62 -4.93
N ARG A 366 9.94 -18.06 -3.69
CA ARG A 366 9.93 -19.49 -3.32
C ARG A 366 8.53 -20.04 -3.05
N MET A 367 7.54 -19.17 -2.94
CA MET A 367 6.13 -19.56 -2.73
C MET A 367 5.47 -19.97 -4.05
N PRO A 368 4.41 -20.80 -4.04
CA PRO A 368 3.64 -21.09 -5.24
C PRO A 368 3.11 -19.81 -5.90
N ARG A 369 3.43 -19.59 -7.19
CA ARG A 369 3.13 -18.35 -7.93
C ARG A 369 3.68 -17.09 -7.23
N GLY A 370 4.79 -17.22 -6.54
CA GLY A 370 5.34 -16.14 -5.71
C GLY A 370 5.90 -14.98 -6.53
N GLU A 371 6.35 -15.22 -7.76
CA GLU A 371 6.79 -14.19 -8.72
C GLU A 371 5.65 -13.25 -9.16
N GLU A 372 4.40 -13.68 -9.01
CA GLU A 372 3.24 -12.86 -9.33
C GLU A 372 2.85 -11.89 -8.20
N ILE A 373 3.32 -12.15 -6.97
CA ILE A 373 3.08 -11.28 -5.82
C ILE A 373 3.78 -9.94 -6.06
N LEU A 374 3.01 -8.87 -6.06
CA LEU A 374 3.53 -7.53 -6.30
C LEU A 374 4.32 -7.02 -5.08
N VAL A 375 5.45 -6.38 -5.33
CA VAL A 375 6.25 -5.70 -4.29
C VAL A 375 6.62 -4.33 -4.83
N TYR A 376 6.21 -3.28 -4.13
CA TYR A 376 6.56 -1.92 -4.49
C TYR A 376 6.51 -1.00 -3.28
N GLY A 377 6.99 0.23 -3.43
CA GLY A 377 6.93 1.18 -2.32
C GLY A 377 7.38 2.58 -2.70
N GLU A 378 7.44 3.42 -1.70
CA GLU A 378 7.86 4.81 -1.82
C GLU A 378 9.38 4.94 -1.80
N PRO A 379 9.99 5.50 -2.86
CA PRO A 379 11.45 5.63 -2.97
C PRO A 379 12.01 6.87 -2.25
N TRP A 380 11.37 7.32 -1.20
CA TRP A 380 11.77 8.47 -0.40
C TRP A 380 11.69 8.17 1.10
N LYS A 381 12.23 9.04 1.89
CA LYS A 381 12.16 9.12 3.34
C LYS A 381 11.73 10.54 3.74
N ALA A 382 11.12 10.68 4.92
CA ALA A 382 10.61 11.97 5.37
C ALA A 382 11.71 12.88 5.95
N ALA A 383 12.74 12.28 6.59
CA ALA A 383 13.85 13.01 7.20
C ALA A 383 15.20 12.28 7.03
N ALA A 384 16.25 12.77 7.66
CA ALA A 384 17.55 12.11 7.68
C ALA A 384 17.48 10.78 8.45
N SER A 385 18.18 9.76 7.96
CA SER A 385 18.22 8.41 8.52
C SER A 385 19.63 8.05 8.96
N ALA A 386 19.74 7.33 10.07
CA ALA A 386 20.99 6.78 10.59
C ALA A 386 21.22 5.31 10.12
N MET A 387 20.87 4.99 8.88
CA MET A 387 21.15 3.68 8.29
C MET A 387 22.64 3.34 8.42
N GLN A 388 22.94 2.11 8.83
CA GLN A 388 24.31 1.64 9.08
C GLN A 388 25.17 1.76 7.81
N GLU A 389 26.43 2.17 7.99
CA GLU A 389 27.39 2.27 6.88
C GLU A 389 27.56 0.91 6.17
N GLY A 390 27.63 0.96 4.85
CA GLY A 390 27.71 -0.24 3.99
C GLY A 390 26.38 -0.72 3.45
N TYR A 391 25.26 -0.30 4.02
CA TYR A 391 23.93 -0.58 3.49
C TYR A 391 23.42 0.57 2.61
N PHE A 392 22.54 0.25 1.66
CA PHE A 392 22.00 1.20 0.70
C PHE A 392 20.48 1.31 0.85
N PRO A 393 19.93 2.55 0.93
CA PRO A 393 18.49 2.74 0.98
C PRO A 393 17.83 2.26 -0.32
N SER A 394 16.61 1.75 -0.22
CA SER A 394 15.79 1.36 -1.38
C SER A 394 15.12 2.58 -2.00
N ASP A 395 15.93 3.57 -2.40
CA ASP A 395 15.53 4.83 -3.01
C ASP A 395 15.76 4.85 -4.54
N LYS A 396 15.42 5.98 -5.16
CA LYS A 396 15.54 6.15 -6.62
C LYS A 396 16.97 6.02 -7.14
N GLN A 397 17.99 6.37 -6.37
CA GLN A 397 19.39 6.26 -6.77
C GLN A 397 19.87 4.80 -6.75
N ASN A 398 19.26 3.97 -5.93
CA ASN A 398 19.63 2.56 -5.75
C ASN A 398 18.68 1.57 -6.44
N ILE A 399 17.76 2.05 -7.29
CA ILE A 399 16.79 1.19 -8.00
C ILE A 399 17.48 0.04 -8.77
N GLY A 400 18.67 0.30 -9.31
CA GLY A 400 19.50 -0.72 -9.99
C GLY A 400 20.02 -1.84 -9.08
N LYS A 401 20.00 -1.69 -7.75
CA LYS A 401 20.40 -2.71 -6.76
C LYS A 401 19.24 -3.63 -6.37
N LEU A 402 18.01 -3.22 -6.63
CA LEU A 402 16.82 -4.02 -6.34
C LEU A 402 16.64 -5.14 -7.37
N MET A 403 16.12 -6.27 -6.92
CA MET A 403 15.76 -7.40 -7.79
C MET A 403 14.61 -7.00 -8.73
N ASP A 404 14.50 -7.69 -9.85
CA ASP A 404 13.31 -7.63 -10.69
C ASP A 404 12.08 -8.08 -9.90
N GLY A 405 10.94 -7.42 -10.17
CA GLY A 405 9.72 -7.62 -9.40
C GLY A 405 9.62 -6.77 -8.13
N ILE A 406 10.55 -5.81 -7.93
CA ILE A 406 10.42 -4.72 -6.95
C ILE A 406 10.29 -3.41 -7.73
N SER A 407 9.21 -2.67 -7.47
CA SER A 407 8.88 -1.43 -8.17
C SER A 407 8.84 -0.23 -7.22
N MET A 408 8.83 0.98 -7.77
CA MET A 408 8.79 2.23 -7.02
C MET A 408 7.75 3.18 -7.61
N PHE A 409 7.10 3.96 -6.76
CA PHE A 409 6.31 5.11 -7.22
C PHE A 409 7.18 6.12 -7.96
N CYS A 410 6.70 6.60 -9.11
CA CYS A 410 7.44 7.55 -9.94
C CYS A 410 6.93 8.98 -9.72
N ASP A 411 7.55 9.72 -8.78
CA ASP A 411 7.21 11.12 -8.51
C ASP A 411 7.57 12.06 -9.69
N ASP A 412 8.57 11.72 -10.51
CA ASP A 412 8.88 12.46 -11.73
C ASP A 412 7.69 12.46 -12.72
N THR A 413 6.98 11.32 -12.84
CA THR A 413 5.74 11.23 -13.62
C THR A 413 4.64 12.08 -13.00
N ARG A 414 4.38 11.89 -11.70
CA ARG A 414 3.36 12.63 -10.95
C ARG A 414 3.52 14.14 -11.09
N ASP A 415 4.72 14.65 -10.82
CA ASP A 415 4.99 16.08 -10.77
C ASP A 415 5.05 16.69 -12.19
N SER A 416 5.48 15.94 -13.21
CA SER A 416 5.36 16.36 -14.60
C SER A 416 3.91 16.57 -15.02
N ILE A 417 2.97 15.73 -14.54
CA ILE A 417 1.56 15.78 -14.89
C ILE A 417 0.84 16.92 -14.16
N LYS A 418 0.86 16.93 -12.82
CA LYS A 418 0.04 17.82 -11.98
C LYS A 418 0.80 18.93 -11.26
N GLY A 419 2.14 18.97 -11.36
CA GLY A 419 3.00 19.86 -10.60
C GLY A 419 3.34 19.33 -9.20
N SER A 420 4.26 20.02 -8.52
CA SER A 420 4.76 19.63 -7.21
C SER A 420 3.64 19.47 -6.17
N VAL A 421 3.73 18.40 -5.37
CA VAL A 421 2.80 18.17 -4.25
C VAL A 421 3.07 19.11 -3.07
N PHE A 422 4.29 19.64 -2.96
CA PHE A 422 4.70 20.55 -1.89
C PHE A 422 4.26 22.00 -2.10
N ILE A 423 3.81 22.36 -3.32
CA ILE A 423 3.38 23.72 -3.67
C ILE A 423 1.98 23.63 -4.26
N ALA A 424 0.96 23.94 -3.46
CA ALA A 424 -0.45 23.81 -3.84
C ALA A 424 -0.79 24.51 -5.17
N ALA A 425 -0.29 25.75 -5.36
CA ALA A 425 -0.57 26.57 -6.54
C ALA A 425 0.26 26.21 -7.78
N GLU A 426 1.27 25.33 -7.66
CA GLU A 426 2.10 24.95 -8.78
C GLU A 426 1.40 23.90 -9.66
N GLY A 427 1.04 24.27 -10.89
CA GLY A 427 0.49 23.34 -11.86
C GLY A 427 1.55 22.59 -12.65
N GLY A 428 1.15 21.50 -13.29
CA GLY A 428 1.96 20.69 -14.18
C GLY A 428 1.57 20.84 -15.66
N TYR A 429 1.87 19.81 -16.43
CA TYR A 429 1.56 19.76 -17.86
C TYR A 429 0.07 19.95 -18.16
N VAL A 430 -0.81 19.31 -17.39
CA VAL A 430 -2.26 19.40 -17.58
C VAL A 430 -2.82 20.81 -17.32
N ASN A 431 -2.10 21.63 -16.55
CA ASN A 431 -2.45 23.03 -16.34
C ASN A 431 -1.96 23.94 -17.49
N GLY A 432 -1.17 23.41 -18.41
CA GLY A 432 -0.53 24.16 -19.49
C GLY A 432 0.83 24.74 -19.15
N LYS A 433 1.51 24.23 -18.11
CA LYS A 433 2.88 24.62 -17.77
C LYS A 433 3.83 24.22 -18.89
N GLU A 434 4.62 25.18 -19.37
CA GLU A 434 5.54 24.98 -20.49
C GLU A 434 6.76 24.12 -20.11
N ARG A 435 7.42 23.54 -21.12
CA ARG A 435 8.65 22.75 -21.05
C ARG A 435 8.53 21.39 -20.39
N LEU A 436 7.31 20.88 -20.13
CA LEU A 436 7.08 19.57 -19.54
C LEU A 436 6.81 18.46 -20.56
N SER A 437 6.58 18.78 -21.83
CA SER A 437 6.28 17.79 -22.87
C SER A 437 7.35 16.70 -23.02
N ALA A 438 8.62 17.02 -22.79
CA ALA A 438 9.69 16.01 -22.80
C ALA A 438 9.56 15.03 -21.63
N GLY A 439 9.28 15.54 -20.40
CA GLY A 439 9.04 14.69 -19.21
C GLY A 439 7.83 13.78 -19.40
N ILE A 440 6.75 14.29 -20.02
CA ILE A 440 5.59 13.45 -20.36
C ILE A 440 5.98 12.30 -21.29
N LEU A 441 6.78 12.57 -22.33
CA LEU A 441 7.24 11.51 -23.24
C LEU A 441 8.14 10.49 -22.52
N SER A 442 9.07 10.94 -21.66
CA SER A 442 9.89 10.04 -20.84
C SER A 442 9.03 9.20 -19.90
N ALA A 443 8.00 9.80 -19.28
CA ALA A 443 7.05 9.09 -18.42
C ALA A 443 6.29 7.99 -19.17
N THR A 444 5.83 8.26 -20.40
CA THR A 444 5.14 7.26 -21.22
C THR A 444 6.01 6.07 -21.60
N ASP A 445 7.32 6.19 -21.52
CA ASP A 445 8.28 5.10 -21.78
C ASP A 445 8.96 4.55 -20.52
N GLY A 446 8.43 4.89 -19.34
CA GLY A 446 8.94 4.40 -18.05
C GLY A 446 10.32 4.96 -17.71
N TRP A 447 10.64 6.18 -18.17
CA TRP A 447 11.92 6.89 -17.92
C TRP A 447 13.17 6.11 -18.38
N LEU A 448 13.03 5.19 -19.33
CA LEU A 448 14.15 4.39 -19.86
C LEU A 448 15.17 5.21 -20.68
N ASP A 449 14.86 6.46 -20.96
CA ASP A 449 15.74 7.39 -21.68
C ASP A 449 16.82 8.05 -20.78
N GLY A 450 16.85 7.73 -19.49
CA GLY A 450 17.83 8.23 -18.52
C GLY A 450 17.72 9.73 -18.19
N LYS A 451 16.56 10.36 -18.45
CA LYS A 451 16.36 11.80 -18.20
C LYS A 451 15.67 12.11 -16.89
N GLY A 452 15.18 11.10 -16.16
CA GLY A 452 14.59 11.24 -14.84
C GLY A 452 15.61 11.11 -13.71
N ALA A 453 15.11 11.16 -12.48
CA ALA A 453 15.90 10.90 -11.28
C ALA A 453 16.13 9.39 -11.04
N TYR A 454 15.55 8.53 -11.86
CA TYR A 454 15.63 7.07 -11.79
C TYR A 454 16.48 6.53 -12.94
N GLU A 455 17.12 5.39 -12.70
CA GLU A 455 17.79 4.59 -13.73
C GLU A 455 17.20 3.17 -13.75
N PRO A 456 15.93 3.00 -14.15
CA PRO A 456 15.27 1.71 -14.17
C PRO A 456 15.84 0.81 -15.26
N ARG A 457 15.96 -0.50 -14.99
CA ARG A 457 16.36 -1.49 -16.00
C ARG A 457 15.24 -1.82 -16.98
N ASN A 458 14.00 -1.69 -16.52
CA ASN A 458 12.80 -1.89 -17.33
C ASN A 458 11.63 -1.06 -16.78
N ALA A 459 10.61 -0.85 -17.61
CA ALA A 459 9.46 -0.01 -17.25
C ALA A 459 8.63 -0.54 -16.07
N SER A 460 8.69 -1.84 -15.79
CA SER A 460 7.94 -2.44 -14.67
C SER A 460 8.46 -2.03 -13.30
N GLN A 461 9.68 -1.48 -13.23
CA GLN A 461 10.23 -0.98 -11.96
C GLN A 461 9.63 0.36 -11.53
N LEU A 462 8.90 1.06 -12.41
CA LEU A 462 8.28 2.34 -12.09
C LEU A 462 6.75 2.26 -12.19
N ILE A 463 6.07 2.86 -11.20
CA ILE A 463 4.62 2.96 -11.12
C ILE A 463 4.20 4.37 -11.55
N PRO A 464 3.61 4.53 -12.74
CA PRO A 464 3.02 5.80 -13.13
C PRO A 464 1.75 6.07 -12.33
N TYR A 465 1.65 7.25 -11.74
CA TYR A 465 0.49 7.70 -10.97
C TYR A 465 0.39 9.22 -10.99
N VAL A 466 -0.73 9.74 -10.55
CA VAL A 466 -0.93 11.18 -10.41
C VAL A 466 -1.50 11.57 -9.05
N SER A 467 -2.23 10.68 -8.38
CA SER A 467 -2.70 10.89 -7.01
C SER A 467 -2.58 9.63 -6.16
N ALA A 468 -2.50 9.80 -4.86
CA ALA A 468 -2.53 8.79 -3.82
C ALA A 468 -3.25 9.37 -2.59
N HIS A 469 -3.32 8.62 -1.49
CA HIS A 469 -3.92 9.10 -0.25
C HIS A 469 -3.23 10.34 0.32
N ASP A 470 -1.91 10.43 0.15
CA ASP A 470 -1.09 11.56 0.57
C ASP A 470 -1.31 12.82 -0.27
N ASN A 471 -1.23 13.96 0.37
CA ASN A 471 -1.41 15.28 -0.23
C ASN A 471 -2.85 15.51 -0.74
N TYR A 472 -3.03 16.46 -1.66
CA TYR A 472 -4.33 16.79 -2.23
C TYR A 472 -4.82 15.69 -3.17
N THR A 473 -6.14 15.40 -3.16
CA THR A 473 -6.76 14.65 -4.25
C THR A 473 -6.41 15.29 -5.60
N LEU A 474 -6.50 14.53 -6.70
CA LEU A 474 -6.24 15.12 -8.01
C LEU A 474 -7.16 16.32 -8.27
N TRP A 475 -8.45 16.20 -7.97
CA TRP A 475 -9.43 17.27 -8.14
C TRP A 475 -9.04 18.53 -7.36
N ASP A 476 -8.75 18.40 -6.07
CA ASP A 476 -8.39 19.54 -5.22
C ASP A 476 -7.10 20.20 -5.69
N LYS A 477 -6.09 19.41 -6.06
CA LYS A 477 -4.83 19.92 -6.63
C LYS A 477 -5.06 20.71 -7.91
N LEU A 478 -5.91 20.23 -8.82
CA LEU A 478 -6.22 20.92 -10.06
C LEU A 478 -6.97 22.24 -9.83
N LYS A 479 -7.86 22.27 -8.84
CA LYS A 479 -8.56 23.50 -8.40
C LYS A 479 -7.59 24.53 -7.79
N LEU A 480 -6.69 24.07 -6.91
CA LEU A 480 -5.71 24.92 -6.24
C LEU A 480 -4.67 25.49 -7.19
N SER A 481 -4.27 24.72 -8.20
CA SER A 481 -3.23 25.07 -9.18
C SER A 481 -3.78 25.67 -10.49
N ASP A 482 -5.06 25.98 -10.57
CA ASP A 482 -5.66 26.60 -11.76
C ASP A 482 -5.05 27.98 -12.03
N PRO A 483 -4.32 28.17 -13.15
CA PRO A 483 -3.69 29.46 -13.45
C PRO A 483 -4.70 30.61 -13.70
N LYS A 484 -6.00 30.30 -13.86
CA LYS A 484 -7.07 31.31 -13.97
C LYS A 484 -7.68 31.68 -12.62
N ARG A 485 -7.35 30.96 -11.55
CA ARG A 485 -7.79 31.29 -10.20
C ARG A 485 -7.15 32.63 -9.77
N LYS A 486 -7.96 33.50 -9.21
CA LYS A 486 -7.45 34.72 -8.58
C LYS A 486 -6.68 34.32 -7.31
N GLU A 487 -5.53 34.93 -7.07
CA GLU A 487 -4.62 34.56 -5.99
C GLU A 487 -5.28 34.52 -4.61
N ASP A 488 -6.21 35.46 -4.35
CA ASP A 488 -6.91 35.57 -3.06
C ASP A 488 -8.29 34.87 -3.05
N ALA A 489 -8.66 34.14 -4.09
CA ALA A 489 -9.97 33.46 -4.15
C ALA A 489 -9.83 32.00 -3.68
N GLU A 490 -10.60 31.64 -2.64
CA GLU A 490 -10.75 30.23 -2.27
C GLU A 490 -11.44 29.47 -3.39
N PRO A 491 -10.92 28.28 -3.78
CA PRO A 491 -11.57 27.45 -4.79
C PRO A 491 -12.88 26.87 -4.24
N ASP A 492 -13.89 26.83 -5.08
CA ASP A 492 -15.09 26.06 -4.81
C ASP A 492 -14.87 24.61 -5.26
N PHE A 493 -14.58 23.72 -4.31
CA PHE A 493 -14.26 22.32 -4.57
C PHE A 493 -15.49 21.49 -4.96
N ASP A 494 -16.69 21.93 -4.61
CA ASP A 494 -17.93 21.24 -4.96
C ASP A 494 -18.41 21.60 -6.37
N LYS A 495 -18.02 22.76 -6.84
CA LYS A 495 -18.42 23.21 -8.17
C LYS A 495 -17.69 22.44 -9.27
N MET A 496 -18.44 21.62 -10.01
CA MET A 496 -17.94 21.02 -11.24
C MET A 496 -17.76 22.06 -12.32
N ASP A 497 -16.65 21.98 -13.04
CA ASP A 497 -16.40 22.76 -14.24
C ASP A 497 -15.64 21.94 -15.28
N GLU A 498 -16.01 22.12 -16.54
CA GLU A 498 -15.48 21.35 -17.67
C GLU A 498 -13.96 21.51 -17.84
N ARG A 499 -13.41 22.65 -17.45
CA ARG A 499 -11.98 22.89 -17.55
C ARG A 499 -11.19 21.99 -16.59
N THR A 500 -11.59 21.93 -15.33
CA THR A 500 -10.97 21.06 -14.32
C THR A 500 -11.22 19.59 -14.66
N LEU A 501 -12.41 19.22 -15.12
CA LEU A 501 -12.70 17.87 -15.61
C LEU A 501 -11.84 17.49 -16.81
N SER A 502 -11.57 18.42 -17.74
CA SER A 502 -10.66 18.16 -18.88
C SER A 502 -9.21 17.94 -18.44
N MET A 503 -8.74 18.68 -17.42
CA MET A 503 -7.42 18.45 -16.82
C MET A 503 -7.34 17.09 -16.13
N ASN A 504 -8.42 16.68 -15.41
CA ASN A 504 -8.51 15.35 -14.79
C ASN A 504 -8.45 14.25 -15.84
N ARG A 505 -9.25 14.34 -16.90
CA ARG A 505 -9.23 13.36 -18.02
C ARG A 505 -7.87 13.28 -18.70
N LEU A 506 -7.21 14.43 -18.92
CA LEU A 506 -5.88 14.46 -19.52
C LEU A 506 -4.84 13.80 -18.61
N ALA A 507 -4.90 14.04 -17.29
CA ALA A 507 -4.02 13.41 -16.32
C ALA A 507 -4.19 11.88 -16.31
N ALA A 508 -5.42 11.41 -16.21
CA ALA A 508 -5.77 9.98 -16.30
C ALA A 508 -5.29 9.38 -17.63
N GLY A 509 -5.54 10.07 -18.75
CA GLY A 509 -5.10 9.63 -20.07
C GLY A 509 -3.59 9.45 -20.17
N ILE A 510 -2.79 10.34 -19.58
CA ILE A 510 -1.34 10.20 -19.53
C ILE A 510 -0.95 8.98 -18.69
N VAL A 511 -1.43 8.86 -17.45
CA VAL A 511 -1.11 7.73 -16.56
C VAL A 511 -1.46 6.40 -17.20
N MET A 512 -2.68 6.29 -17.75
CA MET A 512 -3.18 5.03 -18.32
C MET A 512 -2.53 4.64 -19.65
N THR A 513 -1.80 5.55 -20.29
CA THR A 513 -1.05 5.28 -21.53
C THR A 513 0.47 5.22 -21.34
N CYS A 514 0.94 5.29 -20.09
CA CYS A 514 2.33 4.99 -19.72
C CYS A 514 2.60 3.48 -19.73
N LYS A 515 3.86 3.10 -20.00
CA LYS A 515 4.38 1.78 -19.62
C LYS A 515 4.40 1.63 -18.09
N GLY A 516 4.50 0.41 -17.62
CA GLY A 516 4.47 0.09 -16.19
C GLY A 516 3.06 -0.23 -15.69
N MET A 517 2.89 -0.37 -14.39
CA MET A 517 1.62 -0.68 -13.72
C MET A 517 1.00 0.64 -13.21
N PRO A 518 -0.09 1.14 -13.82
CA PRO A 518 -0.71 2.39 -13.37
C PRO A 518 -1.38 2.22 -12.01
N PHE A 519 -1.39 3.31 -11.29
CA PHE A 519 -1.98 3.43 -9.96
C PHE A 519 -2.80 4.71 -9.88
N PHE A 520 -3.97 4.65 -9.23
CA PHE A 520 -4.78 5.83 -8.94
C PHE A 520 -5.58 5.68 -7.65
N GLN A 521 -5.85 6.80 -7.00
CA GLN A 521 -6.58 6.88 -5.75
C GLN A 521 -8.09 6.68 -5.98
N ALA A 522 -8.76 5.96 -5.06
CA ALA A 522 -10.21 5.81 -5.08
C ALA A 522 -10.93 7.16 -5.10
N GLY A 523 -11.79 7.32 -6.09
CA GLY A 523 -12.53 8.56 -6.32
C GLY A 523 -11.87 9.53 -7.30
N GLU A 524 -10.66 9.29 -7.77
CA GLU A 524 -10.04 10.11 -8.82
C GLU A 524 -10.93 10.13 -10.07
N GLU A 525 -11.57 8.99 -10.38
CA GLU A 525 -12.47 8.77 -11.51
C GLU A 525 -13.85 9.43 -11.37
N PHE A 526 -14.16 10.03 -10.24
CA PHE A 526 -15.36 10.87 -10.05
C PHE A 526 -15.06 12.19 -9.34
N ALA A 527 -13.83 12.69 -9.53
CA ALA A 527 -13.40 13.99 -9.03
C ALA A 527 -13.55 14.14 -7.51
N ARG A 528 -13.17 13.11 -6.72
CA ARG A 528 -13.19 13.11 -5.25
C ARG A 528 -12.53 14.35 -4.69
N THR A 529 -13.20 15.01 -3.74
CA THR A 529 -12.66 16.14 -2.99
C THR A 529 -12.52 15.83 -1.52
N LYS A 530 -11.50 16.39 -0.90
CA LYS A 530 -11.33 16.55 0.53
C LYS A 530 -11.32 18.03 0.90
N HIS A 531 -11.98 18.86 0.07
CA HIS A 531 -12.13 20.30 0.24
C HIS A 531 -10.80 21.04 0.48
N GLY A 532 -9.74 20.61 -0.21
CA GLY A 532 -8.40 21.19 -0.09
C GLY A 532 -7.63 20.77 1.16
N GLU A 533 -8.10 19.75 1.91
CA GLU A 533 -7.30 19.16 2.97
C GLU A 533 -6.25 18.22 2.39
N GLY A 534 -4.98 18.62 2.52
CA GLY A 534 -3.84 17.86 1.98
C GLY A 534 -3.26 16.81 2.93
N ASN A 535 -3.69 16.80 4.20
CA ASN A 535 -3.17 15.87 5.21
C ASN A 535 -4.30 15.35 6.11
N SER A 536 -5.19 14.56 5.54
CA SER A 536 -6.43 14.14 6.18
C SER A 536 -6.33 12.86 7.03
N PHE A 537 -5.11 12.42 7.39
CA PHE A 537 -4.86 11.11 8.04
C PHE A 537 -5.66 10.88 9.34
N LYS A 538 -5.93 11.95 10.08
CA LYS A 538 -6.73 11.95 11.33
C LYS A 538 -7.95 12.88 11.27
N SER A 539 -8.31 13.34 10.09
CA SER A 539 -9.57 14.08 9.88
C SER A 539 -10.75 13.13 10.05
N SER A 540 -11.95 13.68 10.20
CA SER A 540 -13.13 12.82 10.39
C SER A 540 -13.37 11.89 9.19
N TRP A 541 -14.02 10.76 9.44
CA TRP A 541 -14.43 9.84 8.38
C TRP A 541 -15.39 10.51 7.39
N GLN A 542 -16.18 11.52 7.81
CA GLN A 542 -17.07 12.28 6.93
C GLN A 542 -16.31 13.02 5.82
N LEU A 543 -15.10 13.52 6.12
CA LEU A 543 -14.23 14.15 5.11
C LEU A 543 -13.60 13.10 4.19
N ASN A 544 -13.23 11.95 4.75
CA ASN A 544 -12.45 10.93 4.04
C ASN A 544 -13.32 9.93 3.25
N LYS A 545 -14.61 9.78 3.57
CA LYS A 545 -15.50 8.81 2.93
C LYS A 545 -15.54 8.93 1.41
N ILE A 546 -15.76 7.82 0.74
CA ILE A 546 -16.15 7.80 -0.68
C ILE A 546 -17.58 8.34 -0.81
N ASP A 547 -17.77 9.39 -1.59
CA ASP A 547 -19.08 9.95 -1.89
C ASP A 547 -19.68 9.26 -3.12
N TRP A 548 -20.53 8.28 -2.87
CA TRP A 548 -21.19 7.52 -3.92
C TRP A 548 -22.20 8.33 -4.73
N THR A 549 -22.74 9.42 -4.17
CA THR A 549 -23.61 10.36 -4.92
C THR A 549 -22.79 11.08 -5.99
N ARG A 550 -21.59 11.52 -5.63
CA ARG A 550 -20.67 12.18 -6.57
C ARG A 550 -20.20 11.22 -7.68
N ALA A 551 -20.05 9.92 -7.38
CA ALA A 551 -19.74 8.92 -8.40
C ALA A 551 -20.84 8.82 -9.47
N LEU A 552 -22.11 8.87 -9.08
CA LEU A 552 -23.23 8.93 -10.02
C LEU A 552 -23.27 10.25 -10.79
N GLU A 553 -23.11 11.38 -10.11
CA GLU A 553 -23.09 12.71 -10.76
C GLU A 553 -21.98 12.86 -11.80
N GLN A 554 -20.88 12.12 -11.65
CA GLN A 554 -19.72 12.12 -12.54
C GLN A 554 -19.58 10.81 -13.34
N GLU A 555 -20.67 10.13 -13.64
CA GLU A 555 -20.67 8.85 -14.37
C GLU A 555 -19.93 8.94 -15.72
N GLU A 556 -20.01 10.07 -16.43
CA GLU A 556 -19.24 10.29 -17.67
C GLU A 556 -17.72 10.23 -17.46
N LEU A 557 -17.23 10.72 -16.32
CA LEU A 557 -15.81 10.63 -15.96
C LEU A 557 -15.46 9.19 -15.56
N VAL A 558 -16.30 8.50 -14.81
CA VAL A 558 -16.13 7.08 -14.47
C VAL A 558 -16.05 6.24 -15.75
N ASP A 559 -16.94 6.47 -16.71
CA ASP A 559 -16.95 5.75 -18.00
C ASP A 559 -15.69 6.04 -18.83
N TYR A 560 -15.16 7.25 -18.73
CA TYR A 560 -13.87 7.57 -19.36
C TYR A 560 -12.74 6.71 -18.79
N TYR A 561 -12.64 6.54 -17.45
CA TYR A 561 -11.64 5.67 -16.81
C TYR A 561 -11.86 4.20 -17.18
N ARG A 562 -13.09 3.71 -17.19
CA ARG A 562 -13.42 2.35 -17.68
C ARG A 562 -12.92 2.12 -19.10
N GLY A 563 -13.16 3.08 -19.97
CA GLY A 563 -12.71 3.04 -21.36
C GLY A 563 -11.18 3.05 -21.49
N LEU A 564 -10.48 3.87 -20.70
CA LEU A 564 -9.01 3.87 -20.66
C LEU A 564 -8.44 2.51 -20.23
N LEU A 565 -9.01 1.90 -19.19
CA LEU A 565 -8.61 0.57 -18.70
C LEU A 565 -8.88 -0.52 -19.75
N ALA A 566 -9.99 -0.45 -20.48
CA ALA A 566 -10.29 -1.37 -21.58
C ALA A 566 -9.28 -1.23 -22.73
N LEU A 567 -8.96 0.01 -23.15
CA LEU A 567 -7.96 0.28 -24.17
C LEU A 567 -6.56 -0.18 -23.74
N ARG A 568 -6.21 0.01 -22.47
CA ARG A 568 -4.93 -0.45 -21.93
C ARG A 568 -4.76 -1.98 -22.05
N ARG A 569 -5.80 -2.75 -21.72
CA ARG A 569 -5.80 -4.21 -21.91
C ARG A 569 -5.70 -4.59 -23.39
N LYS A 570 -6.46 -3.92 -24.24
CA LYS A 570 -6.45 -4.18 -25.69
C LYS A 570 -5.06 -3.98 -26.30
N PHE A 571 -4.32 -2.95 -25.88
CA PHE A 571 -3.00 -2.61 -26.39
C PHE A 571 -1.84 -3.06 -25.48
N GLN A 572 -2.04 -4.15 -24.75
CA GLN A 572 -1.01 -4.83 -23.94
C GLN A 572 -0.15 -3.87 -23.12
N ALA A 573 -0.82 -3.00 -22.37
CA ALA A 573 -0.18 -1.99 -21.54
C ALA A 573 0.84 -1.10 -22.31
N TYR A 574 0.52 -0.77 -23.56
CA TYR A 574 1.34 0.10 -24.42
C TYR A 574 2.80 -0.35 -24.54
N GLY A 575 2.99 -1.66 -24.73
CA GLY A 575 4.31 -2.28 -24.93
C GLY A 575 5.11 -2.48 -23.63
N THR A 576 4.47 -2.48 -22.47
CA THR A 576 5.16 -2.78 -21.21
C THR A 576 5.79 -4.19 -21.24
N CYS A 577 5.06 -5.18 -21.79
CA CYS A 577 5.48 -6.57 -21.89
C CYS A 577 5.97 -6.99 -23.28
N GLU A 578 6.01 -6.05 -24.24
CA GLU A 578 6.39 -6.27 -25.63
C GLU A 578 7.67 -5.48 -25.97
N PRO A 579 8.86 -6.03 -25.74
CA PRO A 579 10.12 -5.31 -25.92
C PRO A 579 10.40 -4.96 -27.40
N ASP A 580 9.82 -5.69 -28.36
CA ASP A 580 10.03 -5.51 -29.79
C ASP A 580 9.12 -4.45 -30.44
N CYS A 581 8.29 -3.78 -29.66
CA CYS A 581 7.50 -2.65 -30.14
C CYS A 581 8.38 -1.46 -30.51
N LYS A 582 8.12 -0.87 -31.69
CA LYS A 582 8.82 0.34 -32.12
C LYS A 582 8.04 1.58 -31.68
N LYS A 583 8.66 2.44 -30.86
CA LYS A 583 8.05 3.68 -30.38
C LYS A 583 8.68 4.90 -31.06
N THR A 584 7.84 5.76 -31.64
CA THR A 584 8.24 7.02 -32.27
C THR A 584 7.57 8.18 -31.53
N PHE A 585 8.35 9.16 -31.08
CA PHE A 585 7.85 10.30 -30.31
C PHE A 585 7.57 11.51 -31.19
N PHE A 586 6.50 12.24 -30.86
CA PHE A 586 6.11 13.53 -31.47
C PHE A 586 6.12 14.62 -30.41
N ARG A 587 6.67 15.78 -30.73
CA ARG A 587 6.68 16.94 -29.84
C ARG A 587 6.69 18.23 -30.65
N GLU A 588 5.60 18.99 -30.55
CA GLU A 588 5.47 20.29 -31.19
C GLU A 588 4.61 21.23 -30.34
N ASN A 589 5.07 22.44 -30.03
CA ASN A 589 4.32 23.47 -29.30
C ASN A 589 3.69 22.94 -27.99
N GLN A 590 4.45 22.20 -27.17
CA GLN A 590 4.02 21.50 -25.95
C GLN A 590 3.05 20.33 -26.18
N ILE A 591 2.51 20.12 -27.35
CA ILE A 591 1.81 18.87 -27.68
C ILE A 591 2.86 17.76 -27.66
N ALA A 592 2.58 16.73 -26.88
CA ALA A 592 3.38 15.52 -26.78
C ALA A 592 2.57 14.34 -27.34
N GLY A 593 3.24 13.35 -27.90
CA GLY A 593 2.58 12.16 -28.40
C GLY A 593 3.56 11.08 -28.83
N TYR A 594 3.06 9.91 -29.12
CA TYR A 594 3.85 8.82 -29.66
C TYR A 594 3.02 7.92 -30.58
N GLU A 595 3.70 7.28 -31.53
CA GLU A 595 3.22 6.11 -32.24
C GLU A 595 3.94 4.89 -31.69
N LEU A 596 3.20 3.82 -31.42
CA LEU A 596 3.70 2.51 -31.02
C LEU A 596 3.26 1.48 -32.06
N GLU A 597 4.22 0.91 -32.76
CA GLU A 597 4.01 -0.18 -33.73
C GLU A 597 4.31 -1.52 -33.06
N TYR A 598 3.36 -2.44 -33.14
CA TYR A 598 3.50 -3.80 -32.64
C TYR A 598 4.09 -4.73 -33.70
N PRO A 599 4.71 -5.86 -33.32
CA PRO A 599 5.32 -6.81 -34.27
C PRO A 599 4.35 -7.39 -35.31
N ASP A 600 3.05 -7.43 -35.00
CA ASP A 600 1.99 -7.90 -35.89
C ASP A 600 1.55 -6.88 -36.94
N GLY A 601 2.10 -5.64 -36.88
CA GLY A 601 1.76 -4.54 -37.77
C GLY A 601 0.63 -3.63 -37.27
N CYS A 602 -0.05 -3.97 -36.17
CA CYS A 602 -0.96 -3.07 -35.51
C CYS A 602 -0.20 -1.86 -34.94
N ALA A 603 -0.88 -0.73 -34.80
CA ALA A 603 -0.26 0.46 -34.19
C ALA A 603 -1.27 1.27 -33.39
N VAL A 604 -0.77 1.95 -32.35
CA VAL A 604 -1.51 3.00 -31.64
C VAL A 604 -0.78 4.32 -31.74
N CYS A 605 -1.53 5.41 -31.85
CA CYS A 605 -1.01 6.77 -31.83
C CYS A 605 -1.72 7.56 -30.74
N VAL A 606 -0.95 8.15 -29.82
CA VAL A 606 -1.46 8.91 -28.68
C VAL A 606 -0.95 10.33 -28.73
N PHE A 607 -1.83 11.31 -28.54
CA PHE A 607 -1.48 12.72 -28.46
C PHE A 607 -2.06 13.35 -27.18
N TYR A 608 -1.30 14.25 -26.58
CA TYR A 608 -1.67 15.02 -25.41
C TYR A 608 -1.62 16.51 -25.73
N ASN A 609 -2.77 17.19 -25.62
CA ASN A 609 -2.89 18.63 -25.81
C ASN A 609 -3.10 19.33 -24.46
N PRO A 610 -2.10 20.06 -23.91
CA PRO A 610 -2.25 20.75 -22.63
C PRO A 610 -2.90 22.13 -22.76
N TRP A 611 -3.15 22.61 -23.99
CA TRP A 611 -3.62 23.96 -24.25
C TRP A 611 -5.11 24.13 -24.01
N GLU A 612 -5.51 25.40 -23.75
CA GLU A 612 -6.90 25.84 -23.62
C GLU A 612 -7.65 25.94 -24.97
N LYS A 613 -7.03 25.51 -26.04
CA LYS A 613 -7.57 25.60 -27.41
C LYS A 613 -7.25 24.34 -28.18
N GLU A 614 -8.07 24.10 -29.18
CA GLU A 614 -7.83 23.07 -30.16
C GLU A 614 -6.52 23.31 -30.93
N ALA A 615 -5.90 22.22 -31.36
CA ALA A 615 -4.67 22.27 -32.14
C ALA A 615 -4.72 21.28 -33.31
N LEU A 616 -4.32 21.71 -34.48
CA LEU A 616 -4.19 20.84 -35.65
C LEU A 616 -2.96 19.95 -35.49
N GLN A 617 -3.17 18.64 -35.51
CA GLN A 617 -2.11 17.63 -35.46
C GLN A 617 -2.08 16.81 -36.72
N LYS A 618 -0.90 16.74 -37.34
CA LYS A 618 -0.63 15.83 -38.46
C LYS A 618 -0.52 14.41 -37.92
N LEU A 619 -1.21 13.46 -38.56
CA LEU A 619 -1.14 12.04 -38.21
C LEU A 619 -0.01 11.33 -38.99
N PRO A 620 0.56 10.23 -38.44
CA PRO A 620 1.41 9.33 -39.22
C PRO A 620 0.66 8.74 -40.42
N GLU A 621 1.40 8.25 -41.43
CA GLU A 621 0.77 7.62 -42.59
C GLU A 621 -0.09 6.41 -42.18
N GLY A 622 -1.30 6.33 -42.74
CA GLY A 622 -2.20 5.21 -42.52
C GLY A 622 -3.67 5.62 -42.37
N ASN A 623 -4.51 4.62 -42.24
CA ASN A 623 -5.92 4.80 -41.91
C ASN A 623 -6.06 4.55 -40.41
N TRP A 624 -6.39 5.59 -39.68
CA TRP A 624 -6.50 5.55 -38.22
C TRP A 624 -7.96 5.52 -37.79
N LYS A 625 -8.27 4.81 -36.72
CA LYS A 625 -9.56 4.78 -36.07
C LYS A 625 -9.45 5.53 -34.73
N LEU A 626 -10.26 6.54 -34.53
CA LEU A 626 -10.30 7.33 -33.29
C LEU A 626 -10.98 6.51 -32.19
N LEU A 627 -10.24 6.09 -31.17
CA LEU A 627 -10.76 5.28 -30.05
C LEU A 627 -10.97 6.09 -28.76
N CYS A 628 -10.26 7.22 -28.61
CA CYS A 628 -10.50 8.14 -27.49
C CYS A 628 -10.35 9.58 -27.99
N ASP A 629 -11.38 10.39 -27.73
CA ASP A 629 -11.46 11.78 -28.20
C ASP A 629 -11.16 12.84 -27.11
N GLY A 630 -10.73 12.37 -25.93
CA GLY A 630 -10.46 13.20 -24.75
C GLY A 630 -11.64 13.35 -23.80
N LYS A 631 -12.82 12.86 -24.18
CA LYS A 631 -14.04 12.80 -23.33
C LYS A 631 -14.60 11.40 -23.22
N ARG A 632 -14.53 10.66 -24.29
CA ARG A 632 -15.08 9.30 -24.40
C ARG A 632 -14.07 8.38 -25.04
N CYS A 633 -14.01 7.15 -24.56
CA CYS A 633 -13.29 6.07 -25.19
C CYS A 633 -14.30 5.05 -25.74
N ALA A 634 -14.15 4.67 -27.03
CA ALA A 634 -15.06 3.75 -27.71
C ALA A 634 -14.31 2.93 -28.76
N GLU A 635 -14.71 1.68 -28.96
CA GLU A 635 -14.09 0.79 -29.95
C GLU A 635 -14.53 1.04 -31.39
N ASP A 636 -15.67 1.71 -31.59
CA ASP A 636 -16.33 1.98 -32.85
C ASP A 636 -16.10 3.40 -33.42
N GLY A 637 -14.98 4.00 -33.07
CA GLY A 637 -14.65 5.39 -33.41
C GLY A 637 -14.54 5.70 -34.89
N ALA A 638 -14.54 6.99 -35.23
CA ALA A 638 -14.47 7.48 -36.60
C ALA A 638 -13.12 7.23 -37.28
N GLU A 639 -13.13 7.03 -38.62
CA GLU A 639 -11.92 6.96 -39.41
C GLU A 639 -11.26 8.34 -39.56
N MET A 640 -9.95 8.41 -39.39
CA MET A 640 -9.12 9.61 -39.48
C MET A 640 -7.95 9.39 -40.46
N LYS A 641 -7.62 10.42 -41.23
CA LYS A 641 -6.49 10.39 -42.19
C LYS A 641 -5.80 11.75 -42.17
N GLU A 642 -4.51 11.74 -42.48
CA GLU A 642 -3.66 12.91 -42.66
C GLU A 642 -3.53 13.84 -41.47
N SER A 643 -4.63 14.35 -40.91
CA SER A 643 -4.61 15.25 -39.77
C SER A 643 -5.95 15.26 -39.02
N MET A 644 -5.91 15.70 -37.75
CA MET A 644 -7.12 15.93 -36.92
C MET A 644 -6.95 17.15 -36.04
N MET A 645 -8.07 17.71 -35.60
CA MET A 645 -8.10 18.70 -34.53
C MET A 645 -8.08 18.00 -33.17
N LEU A 646 -7.02 18.20 -32.39
CA LEU A 646 -6.95 17.77 -31.00
C LEU A 646 -7.77 18.72 -30.14
N PRO A 647 -8.76 18.24 -29.37
CA PRO A 647 -9.52 19.11 -28.47
C PRO A 647 -8.63 19.79 -27.42
N ALA A 648 -9.11 20.88 -26.86
CA ALA A 648 -8.43 21.55 -25.74
C ALA A 648 -8.32 20.62 -24.53
N LYS A 649 -7.18 20.63 -23.84
CA LYS A 649 -6.93 19.83 -22.62
C LYS A 649 -7.39 18.38 -22.76
N SER A 650 -6.84 17.68 -23.74
CA SER A 650 -7.28 16.33 -24.08
C SER A 650 -6.13 15.35 -24.30
N MET A 651 -6.41 14.07 -24.04
CA MET A 651 -5.66 12.96 -24.60
C MET A 651 -6.50 12.34 -25.73
N VAL A 652 -5.89 12.13 -26.86
CA VAL A 652 -6.50 11.47 -28.02
C VAL A 652 -5.74 10.20 -28.33
N LEU A 653 -6.48 9.11 -28.58
CA LEU A 653 -5.90 7.82 -28.93
C LEU A 653 -6.54 7.32 -30.23
N LEU A 654 -5.66 6.95 -31.16
CA LEU A 654 -6.02 6.35 -32.44
C LEU A 654 -5.37 4.97 -32.56
N ALA A 655 -6.00 4.07 -33.29
CA ALA A 655 -5.42 2.78 -33.61
C ALA A 655 -5.47 2.50 -35.12
N ARG A 656 -4.50 1.73 -35.56
CA ARG A 656 -4.41 1.17 -36.92
C ARG A 656 -4.26 -0.35 -36.77
N GLU A 657 -5.23 -1.10 -37.34
CA GLU A 657 -5.24 -2.57 -37.38
C GLU A 657 -4.55 -3.08 -38.65
#